data_c11fe1650d5dd49fb330dda3b4c86527
#
_entry.id   c11fe1650d5dd49fb330dda3b4c86527
#
_cell.length_a   1.000
_cell.length_b   1.000
_cell.length_c   1.000
_cell.angle_alpha   90.00
_cell.angle_beta   90.00
_cell.angle_gamma   90.00
#
_symmetry.space_group_name_H-M   'P 1'
#
loop_
_entity.id
_entity.type
_entity.pdbx_description
1 polymer ?
#
loop_
_entity_poly.entity_id
_entity_poly.type
_entity_poly.pdbx_seq_one_letter_code
_entity_poly.pdbx_strand_id
1 'polypeptide(L)'
;MAEAKENLFPEFPPVSAQEWTDKITADLKGVLFAKKMIWKTGEGFEVNPFYCAEDIEGMATTTSLPGVFPYVRGTKITNEWLVRQDLDVTGCQAANEKARKLIAGSGVTSLGFHLKGEMVNSGNIATLLDGICPEKTELNFKTCNRKAAELIGILAEVFGAKGADPAKCSGSVAFDPLKNPLVKGIASGSGWVDETVAVIKAGEALPGYRVLAVDACYLNDAGSYITQELGYSLAWGNDLLSKLTDAGLPVETVAKKIKFNFGISSNYFMEIAKFRAARWLWAEIVKAYNPSCDCPSGCCGDDCCKDGFCACACKMHVHARTSAWNMTVFDAYVNLLRTQTETMSAAIAGVDSLTVLPYDGTFKAPDDFSERIARNQQLLLKEECHFDKVVDPAAGSYYVETLTQSLADAAWKLFLEVEDRGGFVASANNGEVQDAVNESNRTRKKMVATRQISLLGTNQFPNFTEKAGDRIEPESSGCNCKCSDESATVSKLDFSRGASEFEALRLAVEKSGRTPKVFMLTIGNLAMRLARSQFSSNFFACAGYEIIDNLGFETVEAGVKAAREKNADIIVLCSSDDEYGAFAPEAFKLVGGKELFVVAGAPACMEDLKAAGIEYFINVRSNVLETLKMFSNRLQTL
;
A
#
# COMPACT_ATOMS: atom_id res chain seq x y z
N MET A 1 -37.79 38.01 -15.95
CA MET A 1 -38.44 36.85 -16.55
C MET A 1 -37.33 35.79 -16.68
N ALA A 2 -37.40 34.70 -15.93
CA ALA A 2 -36.45 33.59 -16.09
C ALA A 2 -36.76 32.95 -17.47
N GLU A 3 -35.79 32.97 -18.35
CA GLU A 3 -35.87 32.21 -19.61
C GLU A 3 -36.06 30.74 -19.23
N ALA A 4 -37.14 30.14 -19.73
CA ALA A 4 -37.36 28.73 -19.61
C ALA A 4 -36.18 28.02 -20.30
N LYS A 5 -35.39 27.23 -19.54
CA LYS A 5 -34.34 26.39 -20.11
C LYS A 5 -35.00 25.46 -21.12
N GLU A 6 -34.73 25.68 -22.39
CA GLU A 6 -35.16 24.81 -23.48
C GLU A 6 -34.52 23.42 -23.26
N ASN A 7 -35.35 22.39 -23.19
CA ASN A 7 -34.84 21.01 -23.06
C ASN A 7 -34.29 20.58 -24.41
N LEU A 8 -32.98 20.49 -24.55
CA LEU A 8 -32.29 20.23 -25.82
C LEU A 8 -32.55 18.85 -26.42
N PHE A 9 -32.98 17.89 -25.62
CA PHE A 9 -33.24 16.51 -26.06
C PHE A 9 -34.53 15.96 -25.41
N PRO A 10 -35.70 16.53 -25.73
CA PRO A 10 -36.97 16.10 -25.13
C PRO A 10 -37.36 14.65 -25.46
N GLU A 11 -36.83 14.09 -26.55
CA GLU A 11 -37.00 12.69 -26.95
C GLU A 11 -36.22 11.68 -26.10
N PHE A 12 -35.26 12.15 -25.28
CA PHE A 12 -34.49 11.34 -24.33
C PHE A 12 -34.81 11.78 -22.90
N PRO A 13 -35.90 11.29 -22.29
CA PRO A 13 -36.22 11.64 -20.91
C PRO A 13 -35.13 11.12 -19.95
N PRO A 14 -34.84 11.84 -18.84
CA PRO A 14 -33.91 11.37 -17.86
C PRO A 14 -34.38 10.05 -17.24
N VAL A 15 -33.48 9.07 -17.14
CA VAL A 15 -33.74 7.78 -16.49
C VAL A 15 -33.37 7.91 -15.02
N SER A 16 -34.28 7.53 -14.14
CA SER A 16 -34.02 7.56 -12.68
C SER A 16 -33.08 6.42 -12.26
N ALA A 17 -32.39 6.59 -11.12
CA ALA A 17 -31.57 5.54 -10.51
C ALA A 17 -32.40 4.28 -10.20
N GLN A 18 -33.67 4.45 -9.85
CA GLN A 18 -34.59 3.33 -9.60
C GLN A 18 -34.88 2.53 -10.88
N GLU A 19 -35.22 3.20 -11.99
CA GLU A 19 -35.47 2.52 -13.27
C GLU A 19 -34.25 1.74 -13.75
N TRP A 20 -33.04 2.29 -13.55
CA TRP A 20 -31.82 1.58 -13.88
C TRP A 20 -31.60 0.35 -12.98
N THR A 21 -31.79 0.49 -11.67
CA THR A 21 -31.69 -0.62 -10.71
C THR A 21 -32.70 -1.73 -11.02
N ASP A 22 -33.94 -1.37 -11.39
CA ASP A 22 -34.99 -2.31 -11.78
C ASP A 22 -34.60 -3.07 -13.06
N LYS A 23 -34.03 -2.36 -14.05
CA LYS A 23 -33.52 -2.98 -15.28
C LYS A 23 -32.39 -3.97 -15.00
N ILE A 24 -31.39 -3.60 -14.17
CA ILE A 24 -30.30 -4.49 -13.78
C ILE A 24 -30.87 -5.72 -13.05
N THR A 25 -31.81 -5.52 -12.12
CA THR A 25 -32.43 -6.61 -11.37
C THR A 25 -33.15 -7.59 -12.28
N ALA A 26 -33.86 -7.09 -13.30
CA ALA A 26 -34.50 -7.93 -14.31
C ALA A 26 -33.47 -8.72 -15.13
N ASP A 27 -32.35 -8.08 -15.54
CA ASP A 27 -31.29 -8.71 -16.33
C ASP A 27 -30.50 -9.76 -15.53
N LEU A 28 -30.46 -9.67 -14.21
CA LEU A 28 -29.84 -10.65 -13.31
C LEU A 28 -30.62 -11.97 -13.19
N LYS A 29 -31.82 -12.08 -13.78
CA LYS A 29 -32.61 -13.32 -13.88
C LYS A 29 -32.78 -14.07 -12.55
N GLY A 30 -33.09 -13.35 -11.47
CA GLY A 30 -33.31 -13.93 -10.13
C GLY A 30 -32.08 -13.97 -9.21
N VAL A 31 -30.92 -13.55 -9.69
CA VAL A 31 -29.77 -13.35 -8.79
C VAL A 31 -29.98 -12.04 -8.03
N LEU A 32 -29.79 -12.06 -6.72
CA LEU A 32 -29.93 -10.88 -5.86
C LEU A 32 -28.90 -9.79 -6.29
N PHE A 33 -29.38 -8.55 -6.50
CA PHE A 33 -28.57 -7.40 -6.84
C PHE A 33 -27.37 -7.22 -5.89
N ALA A 34 -27.63 -7.22 -4.58
CA ALA A 34 -26.60 -7.04 -3.56
C ALA A 34 -25.51 -8.14 -3.60
N LYS A 35 -25.86 -9.37 -4.01
CA LYS A 35 -24.89 -10.47 -4.11
C LYS A 35 -23.97 -10.36 -5.32
N LYS A 36 -24.47 -9.78 -6.42
CA LYS A 36 -23.77 -9.78 -7.73
C LYS A 36 -23.08 -8.45 -8.01
N MET A 37 -23.70 -7.34 -7.63
CA MET A 37 -23.32 -5.99 -8.05
C MET A 37 -22.60 -5.19 -6.96
N ILE A 38 -22.91 -5.41 -5.68
CA ILE A 38 -22.29 -4.68 -4.58
C ILE A 38 -20.93 -5.28 -4.26
N TRP A 39 -19.90 -4.44 -4.28
CA TRP A 39 -18.56 -4.83 -3.86
C TRP A 39 -18.43 -4.72 -2.34
N LYS A 40 -18.26 -5.86 -1.68
CA LYS A 40 -17.94 -5.94 -0.25
C LYS A 40 -16.46 -5.73 -0.06
N THR A 41 -16.10 -4.58 0.45
CA THR A 41 -14.70 -4.21 0.68
C THR A 41 -14.18 -4.78 2.01
N GLY A 42 -12.86 -4.78 2.19
CA GLY A 42 -12.26 -5.03 3.50
C GLY A 42 -12.26 -3.79 4.41
N GLU A 43 -12.70 -2.64 3.89
CA GLU A 43 -12.63 -1.34 4.56
C GLU A 43 -13.76 -1.11 5.59
N GLY A 44 -14.69 -2.06 5.71
CA GLY A 44 -15.83 -1.96 6.64
C GLY A 44 -17.08 -1.32 6.05
N PHE A 45 -17.09 -1.01 4.76
CA PHE A 45 -18.26 -0.50 4.02
C PHE A 45 -18.40 -1.17 2.64
N GLU A 46 -19.57 -1.04 2.04
CA GLU A 46 -19.90 -1.58 0.73
C GLU A 46 -19.80 -0.49 -0.33
N VAL A 47 -19.48 -0.88 -1.57
CA VAL A 47 -19.36 0.01 -2.72
C VAL A 47 -20.38 -0.40 -3.77
N ASN A 48 -21.20 0.55 -4.22
CA ASN A 48 -22.18 0.36 -5.27
C ASN A 48 -21.53 0.31 -6.65
N PRO A 49 -22.18 -0.34 -7.65
CA PRO A 49 -21.64 -0.41 -9.01
C PRO A 49 -21.71 0.92 -9.77
N PHE A 50 -22.49 1.87 -9.31
CA PHE A 50 -22.61 3.23 -9.86
C PHE A 50 -23.06 4.22 -8.78
N TYR A 51 -22.81 5.49 -9.04
CA TYR A 51 -23.21 6.62 -8.21
C TYR A 51 -23.72 7.75 -9.09
N CYS A 52 -24.65 8.56 -8.59
CA CYS A 52 -25.27 9.68 -9.29
C CYS A 52 -25.33 10.95 -8.44
N ALA A 53 -25.91 12.02 -8.96
CA ALA A 53 -25.96 13.30 -8.26
C ALA A 53 -26.71 13.23 -6.92
N GLU A 54 -27.70 12.36 -6.79
CA GLU A 54 -28.48 12.15 -5.58
C GLU A 54 -27.62 11.61 -4.42
N ASP A 55 -26.59 10.80 -4.74
CA ASP A 55 -25.70 10.19 -3.73
C ASP A 55 -24.80 11.22 -3.03
N ILE A 56 -24.55 12.37 -3.66
CA ILE A 56 -23.68 13.43 -3.11
C ILE A 56 -24.47 14.67 -2.68
N GLU A 57 -25.80 14.63 -2.79
CA GLU A 57 -26.63 15.77 -2.40
C GLU A 57 -26.49 16.09 -0.91
N GLY A 58 -26.19 17.34 -0.58
CA GLY A 58 -25.98 17.80 0.80
C GLY A 58 -24.62 17.46 1.41
N MET A 59 -23.71 16.80 0.68
CA MET A 59 -22.35 16.57 1.19
C MET A 59 -21.56 17.87 1.27
N ALA A 60 -21.02 18.19 2.45
CA ALA A 60 -20.21 19.39 2.68
C ALA A 60 -18.90 19.38 1.85
N THR A 61 -18.39 18.21 1.49
CA THR A 61 -17.16 18.04 0.69
C THR A 61 -17.28 18.64 -0.70
N THR A 62 -18.48 18.62 -1.30
CA THR A 62 -18.74 19.10 -2.67
C THR A 62 -18.67 20.62 -2.81
N THR A 63 -18.84 21.38 -1.74
CA THR A 63 -18.79 22.85 -1.71
C THR A 63 -17.45 23.40 -1.25
N SER A 64 -16.52 22.54 -0.79
CA SER A 64 -15.20 22.95 -0.30
C SER A 64 -14.32 23.49 -1.43
N LEU A 65 -13.45 24.46 -1.11
CA LEU A 65 -12.50 25.04 -2.04
C LEU A 65 -11.07 24.56 -1.75
N PRO A 66 -10.19 24.44 -2.77
CA PRO A 66 -8.79 24.14 -2.58
C PRO A 66 -8.08 25.14 -1.65
N GLY A 67 -7.26 24.66 -0.73
CA GLY A 67 -6.51 25.49 0.22
C GLY A 67 -7.32 26.09 1.37
N VAL A 68 -8.63 25.85 1.41
CA VAL A 68 -9.56 26.39 2.42
C VAL A 68 -9.95 25.30 3.42
N PHE A 69 -10.05 25.64 4.70
CA PHE A 69 -10.57 24.76 5.75
C PHE A 69 -11.93 24.14 5.33
N PRO A 70 -12.18 22.86 5.54
CA PRO A 70 -11.39 21.86 6.27
C PRO A 70 -10.39 21.06 5.40
N TYR A 71 -9.91 21.58 4.32
CA TYR A 71 -8.83 21.07 3.48
C TYR A 71 -9.13 19.74 2.76
N VAL A 72 -10.38 19.38 2.57
CA VAL A 72 -10.78 18.18 1.82
C VAL A 72 -10.10 18.16 0.45
N ARG A 73 -10.11 19.33 -0.23
CA ARG A 73 -9.57 19.50 -1.58
C ARG A 73 -8.09 19.90 -1.62
N GLY A 74 -7.36 19.69 -0.51
CA GLY A 74 -5.94 20.02 -0.42
C GLY A 74 -5.64 21.22 0.47
N THR A 75 -4.44 21.25 1.02
CA THR A 75 -3.92 22.34 1.88
C THR A 75 -3.31 23.49 1.09
N LYS A 76 -3.17 23.33 -0.23
CA LYS A 76 -2.53 24.26 -1.19
C LYS A 76 -3.53 24.64 -2.29
N ILE A 77 -3.25 25.75 -2.97
CA ILE A 77 -4.00 26.21 -4.16
C ILE A 77 -3.36 25.71 -5.48
N THR A 78 -2.25 24.96 -5.38
CA THR A 78 -1.56 24.31 -6.48
C THR A 78 -1.46 22.82 -6.20
N ASN A 79 -1.34 21.99 -7.25
CA ASN A 79 -1.16 20.55 -7.10
C ASN A 79 0.30 20.11 -7.22
N GLU A 80 1.24 21.01 -6.97
CA GLU A 80 2.65 20.68 -6.96
C GLU A 80 3.02 19.81 -5.77
N TRP A 81 3.81 18.76 -6.03
CA TRP A 81 4.44 17.91 -5.02
C TRP A 81 5.95 17.92 -5.18
N LEU A 82 6.64 17.64 -4.08
CA LEU A 82 8.09 17.47 -4.09
C LEU A 82 8.45 16.05 -4.50
N VAL A 83 9.27 15.92 -5.53
CA VAL A 83 9.85 14.65 -5.99
C VAL A 83 10.95 14.26 -5.02
N ARG A 84 10.64 13.30 -4.13
CA ARG A 84 11.57 12.86 -3.09
C ARG A 84 12.28 11.56 -3.47
N GLN A 85 13.58 11.53 -3.19
CA GLN A 85 14.38 10.32 -3.21
C GLN A 85 15.12 10.16 -1.88
N ASP A 86 14.99 8.97 -1.29
CA ASP A 86 15.66 8.62 -0.04
C ASP A 86 16.99 7.93 -0.32
N LEU A 87 18.01 8.20 0.52
CA LEU A 87 19.37 7.67 0.42
C LEU A 87 19.76 7.02 1.75
N ASP A 88 20.17 5.76 1.70
CA ASP A 88 20.82 5.08 2.82
C ASP A 88 22.27 5.53 2.91
N VAL A 89 22.61 6.25 3.98
CA VAL A 89 23.95 6.81 4.16
C VAL A 89 24.87 5.78 4.78
N THR A 90 25.68 5.14 3.96
CA THR A 90 26.77 4.25 4.42
C THR A 90 28.10 4.99 4.53
N GLY A 91 28.23 6.12 3.82
CA GLY A 91 29.38 7.05 3.88
C GLY A 91 28.96 8.44 3.43
N CYS A 92 29.29 9.48 4.20
CA CYS A 92 28.80 10.85 3.98
C CYS A 92 29.28 11.45 2.66
N GLN A 93 30.55 11.20 2.25
CA GLN A 93 31.09 11.70 1.00
C GLN A 93 30.36 11.11 -0.21
N ALA A 94 30.21 9.78 -0.28
CA ALA A 94 29.52 9.11 -1.39
C ALA A 94 28.04 9.51 -1.47
N ALA A 95 27.36 9.62 -0.32
CA ALA A 95 25.97 10.08 -0.26
C ALA A 95 25.84 11.55 -0.71
N ASN A 96 26.78 12.43 -0.37
CA ASN A 96 26.82 13.80 -0.85
C ASN A 96 26.98 13.86 -2.38
N GLU A 97 27.92 13.12 -2.95
CA GLU A 97 28.13 13.08 -4.40
C GLU A 97 26.89 12.61 -5.14
N LYS A 98 26.21 11.56 -4.62
CA LYS A 98 24.93 11.07 -5.16
C LYS A 98 23.84 12.12 -5.02
N ALA A 99 23.66 12.74 -3.85
CA ALA A 99 22.67 13.78 -3.59
C ALA A 99 22.83 14.98 -4.53
N ARG A 100 24.07 15.46 -4.73
CA ARG A 100 24.36 16.56 -5.65
C ARG A 100 24.02 16.24 -7.10
N LYS A 101 24.30 15.01 -7.57
CA LYS A 101 23.90 14.56 -8.91
C LYS A 101 22.38 14.54 -9.06
N LEU A 102 21.67 14.10 -8.03
CA LEU A 102 20.20 14.05 -8.04
C LEU A 102 19.57 15.44 -8.13
N ILE A 103 20.08 16.42 -7.40
CA ILE A 103 19.59 17.80 -7.42
C ILE A 103 19.94 18.48 -8.75
N ALA A 104 21.15 18.29 -9.25
CA ALA A 104 21.66 19.06 -10.40
C ALA A 104 21.01 18.73 -11.73
N GLY A 105 20.50 17.51 -11.92
CA GLY A 105 20.04 17.10 -13.25
C GLY A 105 19.00 16.01 -13.29
N SER A 106 18.41 15.64 -12.15
CA SER A 106 17.48 14.50 -12.09
C SER A 106 16.06 14.85 -11.62
N GLY A 107 15.72 16.15 -11.54
CA GLY A 107 14.39 16.59 -11.16
C GLY A 107 14.00 16.34 -9.68
N VAL A 108 14.95 15.92 -8.84
CA VAL A 108 14.73 15.73 -7.40
C VAL A 108 14.66 17.08 -6.70
N THR A 109 13.59 17.31 -5.97
CA THR A 109 13.35 18.55 -5.20
C THR A 109 13.35 18.32 -3.69
N SER A 110 13.32 17.05 -3.26
CA SER A 110 13.38 16.63 -1.86
C SER A 110 14.32 15.44 -1.70
N LEU A 111 15.18 15.48 -0.69
CA LEU A 111 16.09 14.40 -0.34
C LEU A 111 15.76 13.86 1.04
N GLY A 112 15.81 12.54 1.20
CA GLY A 112 15.79 11.86 2.47
C GLY A 112 17.14 11.20 2.75
N PHE A 113 17.66 11.36 3.97
CA PHE A 113 18.90 10.72 4.42
C PHE A 113 18.63 9.80 5.60
N HIS A 114 18.89 8.52 5.44
CA HIS A 114 18.82 7.54 6.53
C HIS A 114 20.22 7.40 7.15
N LEU A 115 20.38 7.92 8.36
CA LEU A 115 21.65 8.00 9.08
C LEU A 115 21.69 6.98 10.21
N LYS A 116 22.77 6.23 10.32
CA LYS A 116 23.07 5.51 11.57
C LYS A 116 23.41 6.52 12.68
N GLY A 117 23.03 6.22 13.94
CA GLY A 117 23.22 7.15 15.05
C GLY A 117 24.67 7.59 15.26
N GLU A 118 25.65 6.75 14.96
CA GLU A 118 27.10 7.03 15.02
C GLU A 118 27.57 8.08 13.99
N MET A 119 26.80 8.26 12.92
CA MET A 119 27.09 9.24 11.86
C MET A 119 26.62 10.65 12.21
N VAL A 120 25.84 10.80 13.28
CA VAL A 120 25.31 12.11 13.72
C VAL A 120 26.39 12.87 14.49
N ASN A 121 27.15 13.68 13.75
CA ASN A 121 28.11 14.65 14.28
C ASN A 121 28.32 15.78 13.25
N SER A 122 28.80 16.95 13.69
CA SER A 122 28.91 18.16 12.87
C SER A 122 29.78 17.95 11.62
N GLY A 123 30.89 17.19 11.73
CA GLY A 123 31.80 16.93 10.59
C GLY A 123 31.14 16.08 9.51
N ASN A 124 30.46 15.01 9.89
CA ASN A 124 29.76 14.14 8.96
C ASN A 124 28.59 14.85 8.28
N ILE A 125 27.79 15.63 9.03
CA ILE A 125 26.66 16.37 8.47
C ILE A 125 27.13 17.51 7.57
N ALA A 126 28.21 18.21 7.94
CA ALA A 126 28.81 19.23 7.06
C ALA A 126 29.28 18.61 5.74
N THR A 127 29.95 17.43 5.79
CA THR A 127 30.39 16.69 4.59
C THR A 127 29.19 16.22 3.77
N LEU A 128 28.14 15.66 4.40
CA LEU A 128 26.95 15.17 3.73
C LEU A 128 26.22 16.28 2.95
N LEU A 129 26.21 17.49 3.50
CA LEU A 129 25.50 18.62 2.95
C LEU A 129 26.39 19.60 2.16
N ASP A 130 27.68 19.26 1.94
CA ASP A 130 28.56 20.14 1.19
C ASP A 130 28.02 20.43 -0.23
N GLY A 131 28.03 21.70 -0.64
CA GLY A 131 27.49 22.14 -1.93
C GLY A 131 25.97 22.02 -2.11
N ILE A 132 25.20 21.60 -1.09
CA ILE A 132 23.74 21.56 -1.12
C ILE A 132 23.17 22.82 -0.47
N CYS A 133 22.25 23.49 -1.17
CA CYS A 133 21.54 24.68 -0.67
C CYS A 133 20.25 24.26 0.08
N PRO A 134 20.15 24.43 1.41
CA PRO A 134 19.00 24.00 2.19
C PRO A 134 17.74 24.86 1.98
N GLU A 135 17.86 26.05 1.40
CA GLU A 135 16.72 26.91 1.07
C GLU A 135 16.00 26.49 -0.22
N LYS A 136 16.70 25.74 -1.11
CA LYS A 136 16.19 25.33 -2.42
C LYS A 136 15.77 23.87 -2.49
N THR A 137 16.24 23.05 -1.56
CA THR A 137 15.99 21.61 -1.55
C THR A 137 15.42 21.23 -0.19
N GLU A 138 14.27 20.58 -0.18
CA GLU A 138 13.73 20.00 1.05
C GLU A 138 14.65 18.87 1.54
N LEU A 139 15.12 18.95 2.79
CA LEU A 139 16.05 17.98 3.37
C LEU A 139 15.41 17.25 4.53
N ASN A 140 15.26 15.94 4.39
CA ASN A 140 14.63 15.07 5.38
C ASN A 140 15.65 14.08 5.96
N PHE A 141 15.58 13.86 7.26
CA PHE A 141 16.52 12.99 7.96
C PHE A 141 15.80 11.96 8.81
N LYS A 142 16.28 10.74 8.78
CA LYS A 142 15.83 9.64 9.65
C LYS A 142 17.06 9.06 10.38
N THR A 143 17.00 8.99 11.68
CA THR A 143 18.07 8.43 12.52
C THR A 143 17.51 7.75 13.77
N CYS A 144 18.36 7.29 14.67
CA CYS A 144 17.95 6.81 15.99
C CYS A 144 17.29 7.96 16.78
N ASN A 145 16.12 7.72 17.39
CA ASN A 145 15.38 8.74 18.14
C ASN A 145 16.24 9.51 19.16
N ARG A 146 17.13 8.80 19.89
CA ARG A 146 18.05 9.42 20.87
C ARG A 146 18.99 10.46 20.28
N LYS A 147 19.15 10.48 18.95
CA LYS A 147 20.02 11.41 18.23
C LYS A 147 19.25 12.53 17.51
N ALA A 148 17.92 12.53 17.58
CA ALA A 148 17.11 13.49 16.82
C ALA A 148 17.33 14.94 17.26
N ALA A 149 17.30 15.24 18.57
CA ALA A 149 17.53 16.59 19.07
C ALA A 149 18.95 17.10 18.76
N GLU A 150 19.98 16.22 18.93
CA GLU A 150 21.37 16.52 18.58
C GLU A 150 21.50 16.84 17.08
N LEU A 151 20.87 16.01 16.22
CA LEU A 151 20.89 16.24 14.76
C LEU A 151 20.25 17.58 14.39
N ILE A 152 19.14 17.95 15.00
CA ILE A 152 18.49 19.26 14.74
C ILE A 152 19.43 20.41 15.08
N GLY A 153 20.10 20.37 16.23
CA GLY A 153 21.10 21.37 16.61
C GLY A 153 22.23 21.48 15.60
N ILE A 154 22.80 20.33 15.20
CA ILE A 154 23.86 20.28 14.16
C ILE A 154 23.38 20.85 12.82
N LEU A 155 22.14 20.55 12.40
CA LEU A 155 21.58 21.08 11.16
C LEU A 155 21.45 22.61 11.21
N ALA A 156 20.99 23.16 12.34
CA ALA A 156 20.90 24.61 12.53
C ALA A 156 22.30 25.28 12.44
N GLU A 157 23.33 24.69 13.06
CA GLU A 157 24.72 25.17 12.98
C GLU A 157 25.26 25.10 11.54
N VAL A 158 25.06 23.96 10.84
CA VAL A 158 25.55 23.75 9.47
C VAL A 158 24.83 24.71 8.49
N PHE A 159 23.52 24.94 8.65
CA PHE A 159 22.78 25.88 7.81
C PHE A 159 23.22 27.33 8.09
N GLY A 160 23.42 27.69 9.35
CA GLY A 160 23.97 28.98 9.75
C GLY A 160 25.36 29.23 9.17
N ALA A 161 26.26 28.23 9.20
CA ALA A 161 27.58 28.30 8.60
C ALA A 161 27.56 28.49 7.08
N LYS A 162 26.49 28.04 6.40
CA LYS A 162 26.23 28.27 4.96
C LYS A 162 25.59 29.61 4.66
N GLY A 163 25.25 30.40 5.69
CA GLY A 163 24.52 31.67 5.53
C GLY A 163 23.07 31.51 5.11
N ALA A 164 22.48 30.34 5.33
CA ALA A 164 21.08 30.09 4.98
C ALA A 164 20.13 30.71 6.01
N ASP A 165 19.01 31.25 5.53
CA ASP A 165 17.92 31.74 6.38
C ASP A 165 17.12 30.53 6.92
N PRO A 166 17.11 30.28 8.24
CA PRO A 166 16.39 29.14 8.81
C PRO A 166 14.87 29.13 8.48
N ALA A 167 14.28 30.30 8.27
CA ALA A 167 12.87 30.42 7.92
C ALA A 167 12.55 29.94 6.50
N LYS A 168 13.55 29.90 5.61
CA LYS A 168 13.42 29.39 4.23
C LYS A 168 13.82 27.93 4.09
N CYS A 169 14.47 27.36 5.11
CA CYS A 169 14.84 25.96 5.09
C CYS A 169 13.64 25.08 5.40
N SER A 170 13.34 24.12 4.54
CA SER A 170 12.25 23.16 4.73
C SER A 170 12.77 21.73 4.80
N GLY A 171 12.07 20.90 5.57
CA GLY A 171 12.45 19.50 5.72
C GLY A 171 11.83 18.83 6.94
N SER A 172 12.42 17.70 7.31
CA SER A 172 12.02 16.99 8.52
C SER A 172 13.16 16.24 9.18
N VAL A 173 13.06 16.07 10.51
CA VAL A 173 13.80 15.05 11.25
C VAL A 173 12.75 14.09 11.80
N ALA A 174 12.73 12.87 11.29
CA ALA A 174 11.70 11.88 11.60
C ALA A 174 11.91 11.30 13.01
N PHE A 175 11.55 12.08 14.05
CA PHE A 175 11.46 11.59 15.41
C PHE A 175 10.06 11.02 15.64
N ASP A 176 10.00 9.75 15.97
CA ASP A 176 8.77 9.02 16.23
C ASP A 176 8.90 8.27 17.57
N PRO A 177 8.36 8.85 18.66
CA PRO A 177 8.49 8.26 19.99
C PRO A 177 7.63 7.00 20.17
N LEU A 178 6.61 6.80 19.31
CA LEU A 178 5.58 5.80 19.49
C LEU A 178 5.71 4.57 18.55
N LYS A 179 6.74 4.51 17.72
CA LYS A 179 6.95 3.42 16.76
C LYS A 179 7.41 2.09 17.38
N ASN A 180 8.06 2.13 18.55
CA ASN A 180 8.69 0.95 19.12
C ASN A 180 7.72 -0.20 19.44
N PRO A 181 6.51 0.04 19.98
CA PRO A 181 5.51 -1.01 20.14
C PRO A 181 5.16 -1.69 18.81
N LEU A 182 5.03 -0.91 17.74
CA LEU A 182 4.65 -1.41 16.42
C LEU A 182 5.75 -2.25 15.76
N VAL A 183 6.99 -1.73 15.78
CA VAL A 183 8.09 -2.31 14.97
C VAL A 183 8.92 -3.32 15.76
N LYS A 184 9.13 -3.07 17.07
CA LYS A 184 9.99 -3.89 17.92
C LYS A 184 9.23 -4.72 18.95
N GLY A 185 7.95 -4.43 19.18
CA GLY A 185 7.17 -5.04 20.25
C GLY A 185 7.60 -4.56 21.65
N ILE A 186 8.17 -3.37 21.76
CA ILE A 186 8.64 -2.78 23.02
C ILE A 186 7.70 -1.62 23.38
N ALA A 187 6.99 -1.75 24.49
CA ALA A 187 6.07 -0.72 24.96
C ALA A 187 6.78 0.62 25.18
N SER A 188 6.11 1.73 24.79
CA SER A 188 6.62 3.07 25.05
C SER A 188 6.54 3.39 26.55
N GLY A 189 7.67 3.74 27.15
CA GLY A 189 7.75 4.15 28.55
C GLY A 189 7.20 5.58 28.74
N SER A 190 7.03 6.01 29.99
CA SER A 190 6.47 7.34 30.34
C SER A 190 7.34 8.54 29.91
N GLY A 191 8.63 8.35 29.66
CA GLY A 191 9.57 9.44 29.34
C GLY A 191 9.50 9.97 27.91
N TRP A 192 8.68 9.39 27.04
CA TRP A 192 8.62 9.81 25.63
C TRP A 192 8.12 11.24 25.46
N VAL A 193 7.28 11.75 26.39
CA VAL A 193 6.76 13.12 26.35
C VAL A 193 7.91 14.12 26.55
N ASP A 194 8.74 13.92 27.57
CA ASP A 194 9.88 14.80 27.87
C ASP A 194 10.90 14.81 26.72
N GLU A 195 11.20 13.63 26.16
CA GLU A 195 12.06 13.51 24.97
C GLU A 195 11.48 14.30 23.79
N THR A 196 10.16 14.21 23.58
CA THR A 196 9.46 14.91 22.49
C THR A 196 9.47 16.42 22.70
N VAL A 197 9.24 16.88 23.91
CA VAL A 197 9.35 18.32 24.27
C VAL A 197 10.76 18.84 23.95
N ALA A 198 11.80 18.08 24.30
CA ALA A 198 13.18 18.46 23.98
C ALA A 198 13.43 18.55 22.46
N VAL A 199 12.89 17.62 21.68
CA VAL A 199 13.00 17.62 20.21
C VAL A 199 12.26 18.84 19.60
N ILE A 200 11.06 19.18 20.10
CA ILE A 200 10.30 20.35 19.61
C ILE A 200 11.09 21.63 19.92
N LYS A 201 11.62 21.78 21.14
CA LYS A 201 12.45 22.93 21.53
C LYS A 201 13.69 23.07 20.65
N ALA A 202 14.40 21.98 20.38
CA ALA A 202 15.52 22.00 19.44
C ALA A 202 15.04 22.44 18.03
N GLY A 203 13.84 22.03 17.62
CA GLY A 203 13.22 22.37 16.34
C GLY A 203 12.79 23.84 16.17
N GLU A 204 12.81 24.66 17.25
CA GLU A 204 12.54 26.10 17.15
C GLU A 204 13.61 26.83 16.34
N ALA A 205 14.86 26.30 16.35
CA ALA A 205 15.95 26.83 15.53
C ALA A 205 15.72 26.67 14.02
N LEU A 206 14.81 25.78 13.61
CA LEU A 206 14.46 25.49 12.21
C LEU A 206 12.92 25.57 12.05
N PRO A 207 12.34 26.76 11.92
CA PRO A 207 10.88 26.96 11.92
C PRO A 207 10.17 26.14 10.82
N GLY A 208 10.77 26.02 9.64
CA GLY A 208 10.22 25.27 8.50
C GLY A 208 10.38 23.74 8.61
N TYR A 209 11.04 23.22 9.66
CA TYR A 209 11.24 21.79 9.86
C TYR A 209 10.11 21.16 10.67
N ARG A 210 9.67 19.97 10.22
CA ARG A 210 8.80 19.09 10.97
C ARG A 210 9.64 18.05 11.69
N VAL A 211 9.50 18.01 13.01
CA VAL A 211 10.38 17.19 13.85
C VAL A 211 9.64 16.02 14.50
N LEU A 212 8.34 15.89 14.26
CA LEU A 212 7.53 14.76 14.70
C LEU A 212 7.02 13.98 13.50
N ALA A 213 7.14 12.65 13.52
CA ALA A 213 6.63 11.77 12.49
C ALA A 213 5.48 10.90 13.02
N VAL A 214 4.40 10.84 12.26
CA VAL A 214 3.41 9.77 12.30
C VAL A 214 3.69 8.89 11.09
N ASP A 215 4.43 7.79 11.29
CA ASP A 215 4.93 6.95 10.19
C ASP A 215 3.96 5.80 9.92
N ALA A 216 2.78 6.15 9.38
CA ALA A 216 1.72 5.20 9.02
C ALA A 216 2.12 4.21 7.92
N CYS A 217 3.23 4.46 7.21
CA CYS A 217 3.79 3.48 6.28
C CYS A 217 4.03 2.12 6.94
N TYR A 218 4.33 2.07 8.26
CA TYR A 218 4.46 0.79 8.96
C TYR A 218 3.15 0.00 8.98
N LEU A 219 2.00 0.67 9.13
CA LEU A 219 0.70 0.02 9.12
C LEU A 219 0.38 -0.52 7.72
N ASN A 220 0.62 0.29 6.69
CA ASN A 220 0.42 -0.07 5.30
C ASN A 220 1.30 -1.27 4.89
N ASP A 221 2.61 -1.21 5.17
CA ASP A 221 3.56 -2.29 4.85
C ASP A 221 3.25 -3.59 5.62
N ALA A 222 2.62 -3.50 6.78
CA ALA A 222 2.13 -4.65 7.55
C ALA A 222 0.75 -5.16 7.08
N GLY A 223 0.20 -4.61 6.00
CA GLY A 223 -1.02 -5.10 5.38
C GLY A 223 -2.32 -4.59 6.00
N SER A 224 -2.32 -3.45 6.69
CA SER A 224 -3.55 -2.80 7.14
C SER A 224 -4.50 -2.49 5.98
N TYR A 225 -5.78 -2.39 6.28
CA TYR A 225 -6.74 -1.72 5.40
C TYR A 225 -6.54 -0.20 5.44
N ILE A 226 -7.02 0.50 4.41
CA ILE A 226 -6.94 1.97 4.28
C ILE A 226 -7.61 2.67 5.47
N THR A 227 -8.77 2.19 5.88
CA THR A 227 -9.51 2.67 7.05
C THR A 227 -8.70 2.54 8.35
N GLN A 228 -7.98 1.42 8.52
CA GLN A 228 -7.13 1.20 9.69
C GLN A 228 -5.90 2.12 9.66
N GLU A 229 -5.22 2.23 8.51
CA GLU A 229 -4.09 3.15 8.35
C GLU A 229 -4.51 4.57 8.72
N LEU A 230 -5.64 5.04 8.21
CA LEU A 230 -6.15 6.39 8.48
C LEU A 230 -6.57 6.57 9.95
N GLY A 231 -7.43 5.70 10.47
CA GLY A 231 -7.98 5.81 11.83
C GLY A 231 -6.89 5.77 12.91
N TYR A 232 -5.95 4.83 12.80
CA TYR A 232 -4.81 4.73 13.74
C TYR A 232 -3.84 5.92 13.59
N SER A 233 -3.63 6.44 12.38
CA SER A 233 -2.79 7.62 12.18
C SER A 233 -3.35 8.87 12.81
N LEU A 234 -4.68 9.05 12.75
CA LEU A 234 -5.37 10.15 13.42
C LEU A 234 -5.24 10.06 14.94
N ALA A 235 -5.45 8.88 15.51
CA ALA A 235 -5.27 8.64 16.95
C ALA A 235 -3.80 8.84 17.38
N TRP A 236 -2.85 8.39 16.56
CA TRP A 236 -1.42 8.61 16.79
C TRP A 236 -1.08 10.09 16.82
N GLY A 237 -1.55 10.87 15.82
CA GLY A 237 -1.40 12.32 15.78
C GLY A 237 -2.08 13.02 16.96
N ASN A 238 -3.29 12.56 17.34
CA ASN A 238 -4.04 13.12 18.45
C ASN A 238 -3.34 12.90 19.81
N ASP A 239 -2.76 11.72 20.05
CA ASP A 239 -1.97 11.49 21.26
C ASP A 239 -0.74 12.42 21.36
N LEU A 240 -0.06 12.68 20.23
CA LEU A 240 1.00 13.67 20.19
C LEU A 240 0.47 15.06 20.54
N LEU A 241 -0.67 15.49 19.96
CA LEU A 241 -1.28 16.79 20.28
C LEU A 241 -1.67 16.87 21.76
N SER A 242 -2.45 15.92 22.25
CA SER A 242 -3.01 15.91 23.60
C SER A 242 -1.90 15.94 24.65
N LYS A 243 -0.98 14.97 24.62
CA LYS A 243 0.07 14.83 25.63
C LYS A 243 1.07 15.98 25.65
N LEU A 244 1.39 16.54 24.48
CA LEU A 244 2.32 17.66 24.40
C LEU A 244 1.65 19.00 24.80
N THR A 245 0.35 19.15 24.53
CA THR A 245 -0.44 20.29 25.01
C THR A 245 -0.59 20.22 26.53
N ASP A 246 -0.85 19.03 27.10
CA ASP A 246 -0.87 18.81 28.54
C ASP A 246 0.51 19.12 29.19
N ALA A 247 1.60 18.92 28.45
CA ALA A 247 2.96 19.29 28.88
C ALA A 247 3.27 20.79 28.73
N GLY A 248 2.29 21.60 28.29
CA GLY A 248 2.37 23.05 28.22
C GLY A 248 2.86 23.63 26.90
N LEU A 249 2.93 22.83 25.83
CA LEU A 249 3.24 23.36 24.49
C LEU A 249 1.98 23.87 23.80
N PRO A 250 2.04 25.01 23.05
CA PRO A 250 0.91 25.50 22.27
C PRO A 250 0.51 24.49 21.18
N VAL A 251 -0.77 24.22 21.03
CA VAL A 251 -1.30 23.25 20.06
C VAL A 251 -0.89 23.58 18.63
N GLU A 252 -0.91 24.86 18.24
CA GLU A 252 -0.49 25.34 16.92
C GLU A 252 0.99 25.05 16.65
N THR A 253 1.84 25.09 17.67
CA THR A 253 3.25 24.73 17.56
C THR A 253 3.41 23.24 17.32
N VAL A 254 2.73 22.40 18.12
CA VAL A 254 2.79 20.95 18.01
C VAL A 254 2.26 20.48 16.65
N ALA A 255 1.06 20.95 16.26
CA ALA A 255 0.42 20.55 15.01
C ALA A 255 1.29 20.86 13.77
N LYS A 256 1.92 22.03 13.72
CA LYS A 256 2.84 22.43 12.63
C LYS A 256 4.12 21.61 12.58
N LYS A 257 4.52 20.94 13.67
CA LYS A 257 5.72 20.10 13.73
C LYS A 257 5.49 18.65 13.38
N ILE A 258 4.23 18.22 13.21
CA ILE A 258 3.88 16.85 12.81
C ILE A 258 3.94 16.69 11.28
N LYS A 259 4.54 15.58 10.82
CA LYS A 259 4.53 15.08 9.44
C LYS A 259 3.90 13.71 9.41
N PHE A 260 2.89 13.53 8.59
CA PHE A 260 2.25 12.24 8.35
C PHE A 260 2.89 11.57 7.14
N ASN A 261 3.39 10.34 7.31
CA ASN A 261 3.92 9.52 6.23
C ASN A 261 2.95 8.37 5.98
N PHE A 262 2.25 8.38 4.85
CA PHE A 262 1.29 7.36 4.47
C PHE A 262 1.84 6.42 3.40
N GLY A 263 1.46 5.15 3.46
CA GLY A 263 1.62 4.23 2.36
C GLY A 263 0.58 4.48 1.26
N ILE A 264 0.85 4.01 0.05
CA ILE A 264 -0.12 4.06 -1.05
C ILE A 264 -0.27 2.64 -1.58
N SER A 265 -1.47 2.08 -1.42
CA SER A 265 -1.80 0.74 -1.91
C SER A 265 -2.31 0.77 -3.36
N SER A 266 -2.60 -0.40 -3.91
CA SER A 266 -3.09 -0.53 -5.29
C SER A 266 -4.57 -0.17 -5.49
N ASN A 267 -5.30 0.20 -4.42
CA ASN A 267 -6.72 0.56 -4.52
C ASN A 267 -6.90 2.03 -4.92
N TYR A 268 -6.74 2.30 -6.20
CA TYR A 268 -6.55 3.62 -6.80
C TYR A 268 -7.49 4.72 -6.30
N PHE A 269 -8.81 4.53 -6.41
CA PHE A 269 -9.79 5.56 -6.04
C PHE A 269 -9.95 5.69 -4.52
N MET A 270 -9.81 4.60 -3.78
CA MET A 270 -9.83 4.65 -2.32
C MET A 270 -8.60 5.37 -1.75
N GLU A 271 -7.44 5.23 -2.39
CA GLU A 271 -6.24 6.00 -1.99
C GLU A 271 -6.42 7.51 -2.23
N ILE A 272 -7.04 7.92 -3.33
CA ILE A 272 -7.40 9.33 -3.55
C ILE A 272 -8.34 9.80 -2.42
N ALA A 273 -9.37 9.04 -2.13
CA ALA A 273 -10.34 9.35 -1.08
C ALA A 273 -9.70 9.37 0.32
N LYS A 274 -8.74 8.47 0.60
CA LYS A 274 -7.98 8.46 1.87
C LYS A 274 -7.32 9.80 2.18
N PHE A 275 -6.60 10.37 1.24
CA PHE A 275 -5.90 11.63 1.47
C PHE A 275 -6.86 12.81 1.61
N ARG A 276 -8.00 12.78 0.91
CA ARG A 276 -9.07 13.77 1.08
C ARG A 276 -9.67 13.69 2.48
N ALA A 277 -10.05 12.49 2.93
CA ALA A 277 -10.57 12.22 4.27
C ALA A 277 -9.54 12.53 5.37
N ALA A 278 -8.26 12.17 5.17
CA ALA A 278 -7.19 12.42 6.14
C ALA A 278 -7.05 13.91 6.47
N ARG A 279 -6.98 14.77 5.44
CA ARG A 279 -6.86 16.22 5.64
C ARG A 279 -8.08 16.80 6.33
N TRP A 280 -9.26 16.35 5.94
CA TRP A 280 -10.51 16.78 6.54
C TRP A 280 -10.59 16.44 8.03
N LEU A 281 -10.44 15.16 8.35
CA LEU A 281 -10.57 14.69 9.74
C LEU A 281 -9.48 15.29 10.65
N TRP A 282 -8.23 15.36 10.16
CA TRP A 282 -7.16 16.01 10.91
C TRP A 282 -7.44 17.51 11.18
N ALA A 283 -7.97 18.21 10.19
CA ALA A 283 -8.33 19.62 10.35
C ALA A 283 -9.37 19.83 11.45
N GLU A 284 -10.39 18.97 11.51
CA GLU A 284 -11.41 19.02 12.56
C GLU A 284 -10.86 18.63 13.94
N ILE A 285 -9.94 17.63 14.01
CA ILE A 285 -9.27 17.27 15.27
C ILE A 285 -8.49 18.49 15.80
N VAL A 286 -7.62 19.10 15.00
CA VAL A 286 -6.81 20.24 15.46
C VAL A 286 -7.68 21.43 15.82
N LYS A 287 -8.74 21.71 15.06
CA LYS A 287 -9.72 22.76 15.37
C LYS A 287 -10.37 22.58 16.74
N ALA A 288 -10.66 21.34 17.14
CA ALA A 288 -11.26 21.05 18.45
C ALA A 288 -10.40 21.51 19.64
N TYR A 289 -9.07 21.62 19.45
CA TYR A 289 -8.14 22.19 20.43
C TYR A 289 -8.10 23.73 20.40
N ASN A 290 -8.86 24.37 19.51
CA ASN A 290 -8.95 25.82 19.37
C ASN A 290 -7.58 26.53 19.28
N PRO A 291 -6.73 26.19 18.23
CA PRO A 291 -5.40 26.77 18.10
C PRO A 291 -5.43 28.30 17.98
N SER A 292 -4.55 28.98 18.74
CA SER A 292 -4.37 30.42 18.66
C SER A 292 -3.56 30.82 17.42
N CYS A 293 -3.71 32.08 16.95
CA CYS A 293 -2.96 32.57 15.81
C CYS A 293 -1.89 33.56 16.25
N ASP A 294 -0.68 33.09 16.45
CA ASP A 294 0.51 33.93 16.64
C ASP A 294 1.32 34.09 15.34
N CYS A 295 0.67 33.90 14.20
CA CYS A 295 1.34 33.98 12.90
C CYS A 295 1.74 35.45 12.64
N PRO A 296 3.02 35.75 12.30
CA PRO A 296 3.42 37.08 11.85
C PRO A 296 2.53 37.52 10.68
N SER A 297 2.12 38.76 10.68
CA SER A 297 1.28 39.35 9.63
C SER A 297 1.84 39.01 8.25
N GLY A 298 1.12 38.16 7.47
CA GLY A 298 1.49 37.75 6.11
C GLY A 298 1.70 36.26 5.87
N CYS A 299 1.82 35.40 6.90
CA CYS A 299 2.05 33.97 6.68
C CYS A 299 0.79 33.22 6.21
N CYS A 300 -0.41 33.75 6.44
CA CYS A 300 -1.68 33.06 6.25
C CYS A 300 -2.69 33.79 5.35
N GLY A 301 -2.40 35.00 4.87
CA GLY A 301 -3.39 35.88 4.24
C GLY A 301 -4.45 36.39 5.24
N ASP A 302 -5.26 37.37 4.82
CA ASP A 302 -6.28 38.01 5.66
C ASP A 302 -7.43 37.09 6.11
N ASP A 303 -7.52 35.88 5.56
CA ASP A 303 -8.64 34.94 5.76
C ASP A 303 -8.37 33.82 6.78
N CYS A 304 -7.13 33.66 7.25
CA CYS A 304 -6.75 32.49 8.06
C CYS A 304 -7.39 32.44 9.46
N CYS A 305 -7.77 33.58 10.02
CA CYS A 305 -8.26 33.70 11.40
C CYS A 305 -9.67 34.27 11.48
N LYS A 306 -10.42 34.31 10.38
CA LYS A 306 -11.78 34.88 10.34
C LYS A 306 -12.76 34.12 11.24
N ASP A 307 -12.54 32.81 11.45
CA ASP A 307 -13.43 31.94 12.22
C ASP A 307 -13.03 31.80 13.70
N GLY A 308 -12.11 32.65 14.19
CA GLY A 308 -11.70 32.68 15.60
C GLY A 308 -10.67 31.65 16.04
N PHE A 309 -10.12 30.85 15.10
CA PHE A 309 -9.03 29.89 15.35
C PHE A 309 -7.97 29.96 14.24
N CYS A 310 -6.77 29.39 14.50
CA CYS A 310 -5.69 29.35 13.53
C CYS A 310 -5.89 28.23 12.51
N ALA A 311 -6.57 28.49 11.40
CA ALA A 311 -6.82 27.50 10.35
C ALA A 311 -5.52 26.94 9.74
N CYS A 312 -4.42 27.71 9.67
CA CYS A 312 -3.17 27.20 9.12
C CYS A 312 -2.50 26.12 10.00
N ALA A 313 -2.78 26.10 11.32
CA ALA A 313 -2.33 25.02 12.20
C ALA A 313 -3.06 23.70 11.91
N CYS A 314 -4.28 23.78 11.36
CA CYS A 314 -5.09 22.62 11.01
C CYS A 314 -4.66 21.91 9.72
N LYS A 315 -3.67 22.44 8.99
CA LYS A 315 -3.18 21.84 7.75
C LYS A 315 -2.37 20.57 8.04
N MET A 316 -2.85 19.42 7.57
CA MET A 316 -2.05 18.18 7.58
C MET A 316 -0.92 18.29 6.56
N HIS A 317 0.31 17.97 6.96
CA HIS A 317 1.42 17.82 6.03
C HIS A 317 1.65 16.34 5.71
N VAL A 318 1.54 15.99 4.43
CA VAL A 318 1.49 14.61 3.97
C VAL A 318 2.69 14.28 3.09
N HIS A 319 3.48 13.32 3.53
CA HIS A 319 4.40 12.59 2.67
C HIS A 319 3.78 11.24 2.31
N ALA A 320 3.84 10.84 1.05
CA ALA A 320 3.36 9.55 0.60
C ALA A 320 4.48 8.68 0.05
N ARG A 321 4.40 7.37 0.27
CA ARG A 321 5.33 6.37 -0.27
C ARG A 321 4.55 5.19 -0.83
N THR A 322 4.93 4.70 -2.02
CA THR A 322 4.32 3.50 -2.60
C THR A 322 4.46 2.30 -1.66
N SER A 323 3.48 1.39 -1.66
CA SER A 323 3.39 0.28 -0.72
C SER A 323 4.43 -0.80 -0.99
N ALA A 324 5.08 -1.31 0.05
CA ALA A 324 5.90 -2.51 -0.05
C ALA A 324 5.07 -3.80 -0.01
N TRP A 325 3.87 -3.79 0.57
CA TRP A 325 3.04 -4.98 0.76
C TRP A 325 2.64 -5.68 -0.55
N ASN A 326 2.36 -4.91 -1.61
CA ASN A 326 1.93 -5.45 -2.93
C ASN A 326 3.10 -5.75 -3.86
N MET A 327 4.34 -5.45 -3.50
CA MET A 327 5.49 -5.74 -4.36
C MET A 327 5.83 -7.24 -4.36
N THR A 328 6.35 -7.71 -5.49
CA THR A 328 6.63 -9.13 -5.73
C THR A 328 8.08 -9.35 -6.14
N VAL A 329 8.61 -10.54 -5.83
CA VAL A 329 9.94 -11.01 -6.27
C VAL A 329 9.86 -11.58 -7.68
N PHE A 330 8.80 -12.38 -7.95
CA PHE A 330 8.54 -12.90 -9.28
C PHE A 330 7.78 -11.88 -10.12
N ASP A 331 8.05 -11.88 -11.42
CA ASP A 331 7.55 -10.91 -12.38
C ASP A 331 7.78 -9.46 -11.92
N ALA A 332 9.00 -9.22 -11.44
CA ALA A 332 9.38 -8.00 -10.72
C ALA A 332 9.13 -6.70 -11.50
N TYR A 333 9.16 -6.75 -12.84
CA TYR A 333 8.86 -5.57 -13.66
C TYR A 333 7.39 -5.14 -13.57
N VAL A 334 6.47 -6.01 -13.14
CA VAL A 334 5.09 -5.62 -12.85
C VAL A 334 5.02 -4.65 -11.66
N ASN A 335 6.04 -4.65 -10.77
CA ASN A 335 6.14 -3.65 -9.70
C ASN A 335 6.22 -2.22 -10.24
N LEU A 336 6.81 -2.02 -11.44
CA LEU A 336 6.84 -0.70 -12.09
C LEU A 336 5.42 -0.20 -12.40
N LEU A 337 4.54 -1.10 -12.84
CA LEU A 337 3.15 -0.77 -13.16
C LEU A 337 2.36 -0.50 -11.88
N ARG A 338 2.61 -1.27 -10.81
CA ARG A 338 1.97 -1.06 -9.50
C ARG A 338 2.35 0.29 -8.94
N THR A 339 3.65 0.57 -8.82
CA THR A 339 4.15 1.83 -8.27
C THR A 339 3.75 3.04 -9.13
N GLN A 340 3.58 2.87 -10.46
CA GLN A 340 3.07 3.94 -11.32
C GLN A 340 1.63 4.31 -10.97
N THR A 341 0.73 3.34 -10.83
CA THR A 341 -0.69 3.62 -10.48
C THR A 341 -0.83 4.14 -9.05
N GLU A 342 -0.01 3.67 -8.11
CA GLU A 342 0.06 4.19 -6.74
C GLU A 342 0.54 5.65 -6.73
N THR A 343 1.58 5.95 -7.51
CA THR A 343 2.10 7.33 -7.69
C THR A 343 1.04 8.25 -8.29
N MET A 344 0.26 7.78 -9.27
CA MET A 344 -0.84 8.54 -9.88
C MET A 344 -1.91 8.90 -8.85
N SER A 345 -2.35 7.95 -8.02
CA SER A 345 -3.38 8.21 -7.01
C SER A 345 -2.92 9.24 -5.99
N ALA A 346 -1.66 9.18 -5.54
CA ALA A 346 -1.08 10.16 -4.63
C ALA A 346 -0.94 11.56 -5.23
N ALA A 347 -0.50 11.64 -6.51
CA ALA A 347 -0.37 12.90 -7.23
C ALA A 347 -1.74 13.59 -7.42
N ILE A 348 -2.78 12.83 -7.83
CA ILE A 348 -4.15 13.34 -7.94
C ILE A 348 -4.69 13.78 -6.58
N ALA A 349 -4.39 13.03 -5.53
CA ALA A 349 -4.82 13.35 -4.17
C ALA A 349 -4.13 14.57 -3.56
N GLY A 350 -3.10 15.13 -4.19
CA GLY A 350 -2.45 16.38 -3.79
C GLY A 350 -1.56 16.28 -2.54
N VAL A 351 -0.75 15.22 -2.45
CA VAL A 351 0.24 15.07 -1.38
C VAL A 351 1.36 16.13 -1.46
N ASP A 352 2.06 16.40 -0.34
CA ASP A 352 3.11 17.42 -0.32
C ASP A 352 4.43 16.91 -0.89
N SER A 353 4.76 15.65 -0.65
CA SER A 353 5.94 15.00 -1.21
C SER A 353 5.69 13.52 -1.44
N LEU A 354 6.42 12.91 -2.36
CA LEU A 354 6.22 11.53 -2.78
C LEU A 354 7.54 10.80 -2.97
N THR A 355 7.64 9.58 -2.42
CA THR A 355 8.72 8.61 -2.69
C THR A 355 8.16 7.38 -3.39
N VAL A 356 8.75 6.99 -4.50
CA VAL A 356 8.44 5.75 -5.22
C VAL A 356 9.49 4.72 -4.89
N LEU A 357 9.06 3.54 -4.42
CA LEU A 357 9.96 2.44 -4.15
C LEU A 357 10.47 1.83 -5.48
N PRO A 358 11.77 1.57 -5.60
CA PRO A 358 12.33 0.85 -6.74
C PRO A 358 11.75 -0.56 -6.87
N TYR A 359 11.51 -1.01 -8.11
CA TYR A 359 10.83 -2.27 -8.40
C TYR A 359 11.56 -3.52 -7.87
N ASP A 360 12.84 -3.43 -7.64
CA ASP A 360 13.74 -4.49 -7.21
C ASP A 360 14.04 -4.49 -5.70
N GLY A 361 13.57 -3.48 -4.98
CA GLY A 361 13.83 -3.32 -3.54
C GLY A 361 13.31 -4.45 -2.64
N THR A 362 12.52 -5.39 -3.18
CA THR A 362 12.03 -6.57 -2.45
C THR A 362 13.00 -7.74 -2.45
N PHE A 363 14.03 -7.73 -3.33
CA PHE A 363 14.93 -8.87 -3.48
C PHE A 363 16.41 -8.50 -3.62
N LYS A 364 16.73 -7.23 -3.84
CA LYS A 364 18.12 -6.74 -3.83
C LYS A 364 18.18 -5.28 -3.38
N ALA A 365 19.37 -4.80 -3.06
CA ALA A 365 19.61 -3.38 -2.88
C ALA A 365 19.36 -2.64 -4.22
N PRO A 366 18.55 -1.56 -4.25
CA PRO A 366 18.29 -0.80 -5.44
C PRO A 366 19.58 -0.22 -6.05
N ASP A 367 19.67 -0.27 -7.37
CA ASP A 367 20.77 0.32 -8.14
C ASP A 367 20.37 1.65 -8.79
N ASP A 368 21.33 2.34 -9.40
CA ASP A 368 21.10 3.64 -10.07
C ASP A 368 20.04 3.56 -11.18
N PHE A 369 19.89 2.39 -11.83
CA PHE A 369 18.87 2.19 -12.86
C PHE A 369 17.47 2.09 -12.26
N SER A 370 17.27 1.22 -11.27
CA SER A 370 15.97 1.03 -10.63
C SER A 370 15.50 2.28 -9.89
N GLU A 371 16.42 2.99 -9.19
CA GLU A 371 16.12 4.27 -8.56
C GLU A 371 15.74 5.36 -9.59
N ARG A 372 16.44 5.38 -10.75
CA ARG A 372 16.12 6.31 -11.83
C ARG A 372 14.73 6.07 -12.38
N ILE A 373 14.34 4.83 -12.63
CA ILE A 373 13.01 4.49 -13.12
C ILE A 373 11.95 4.88 -12.11
N ALA A 374 12.14 4.56 -10.82
CA ALA A 374 11.21 4.94 -9.75
C ALA A 374 10.99 6.46 -9.69
N ARG A 375 12.05 7.25 -9.77
CA ARG A 375 11.97 8.72 -9.84
C ARG A 375 11.27 9.21 -11.10
N ASN A 376 11.61 8.62 -12.26
CA ASN A 376 11.04 9.02 -13.54
C ASN A 376 9.52 8.80 -13.62
N GLN A 377 8.94 7.88 -12.85
CA GLN A 377 7.50 7.73 -12.75
C GLN A 377 6.83 9.03 -12.26
N GLN A 378 7.40 9.71 -11.26
CA GLN A 378 6.88 10.99 -10.78
C GLN A 378 7.08 12.11 -11.80
N LEU A 379 8.26 12.14 -12.44
CA LEU A 379 8.58 13.16 -13.45
C LEU A 379 7.69 13.02 -14.69
N LEU A 380 7.39 11.79 -15.13
CA LEU A 380 6.44 11.53 -16.20
C LEU A 380 5.06 12.15 -15.89
N LEU A 381 4.55 11.92 -14.67
CA LEU A 381 3.27 12.47 -14.25
C LEU A 381 3.26 14.01 -14.19
N LYS A 382 4.38 14.59 -13.80
CA LYS A 382 4.52 16.04 -13.67
C LYS A 382 4.76 16.73 -15.01
N GLU A 383 5.77 16.27 -15.78
CA GLU A 383 6.26 16.99 -16.96
C GLU A 383 5.51 16.62 -18.26
N GLU A 384 5.06 15.37 -18.40
CA GLU A 384 4.37 14.90 -19.61
C GLU A 384 2.84 14.80 -19.40
N CYS A 385 2.39 14.30 -18.23
CA CYS A 385 0.96 14.11 -17.96
C CYS A 385 0.31 15.34 -17.30
N HIS A 386 1.09 16.30 -16.83
CA HIS A 386 0.63 17.58 -16.26
C HIS A 386 -0.33 17.44 -15.06
N PHE A 387 -0.12 16.44 -14.20
CA PHE A 387 -0.95 16.21 -13.01
C PHE A 387 -0.81 17.33 -11.96
N ASP A 388 0.24 18.14 -12.05
CA ASP A 388 0.52 19.29 -11.19
C ASP A 388 -0.33 20.54 -11.51
N LYS A 389 -1.09 20.54 -12.62
CA LYS A 389 -1.77 21.74 -13.11
C LYS A 389 -3.15 21.98 -12.48
N VAL A 390 -3.81 20.94 -11.98
CA VAL A 390 -5.16 21.04 -11.44
C VAL A 390 -5.22 20.46 -10.03
N VAL A 391 -5.70 21.26 -9.08
CA VAL A 391 -5.88 20.83 -7.69
C VAL A 391 -7.13 19.98 -7.58
N ASP A 392 -6.98 18.79 -6.95
CA ASP A 392 -8.07 17.86 -6.68
C ASP A 392 -8.98 17.63 -7.90
N PRO A 393 -8.43 17.10 -9.01
CA PRO A 393 -9.23 16.87 -10.23
C PRO A 393 -10.30 15.80 -10.03
N ALA A 394 -10.26 15.04 -8.94
CA ALA A 394 -11.26 14.05 -8.58
C ALA A 394 -12.52 14.64 -7.91
N ALA A 395 -12.48 15.92 -7.52
CA ALA A 395 -13.62 16.60 -6.90
C ALA A 395 -14.84 16.64 -7.83
N GLY A 396 -16.02 16.44 -7.25
CA GLY A 396 -17.29 16.37 -7.98
C GLY A 396 -17.57 15.03 -8.65
N SER A 397 -16.64 14.07 -8.61
CA SER A 397 -16.93 12.69 -8.97
C SER A 397 -17.84 12.07 -7.90
N TYR A 398 -19.05 11.67 -8.29
CA TYR A 398 -20.01 11.05 -7.38
C TYR A 398 -19.39 9.88 -6.60
N TYR A 399 -18.60 9.06 -7.28
CA TYR A 399 -17.92 7.93 -6.68
C TYR A 399 -16.84 8.35 -5.67
N VAL A 400 -15.96 9.28 -6.04
CA VAL A 400 -14.85 9.71 -5.15
C VAL A 400 -15.36 10.50 -3.94
N GLU A 401 -16.39 11.35 -4.13
CA GLU A 401 -17.01 12.06 -2.99
C GLU A 401 -17.64 11.07 -2.00
N THR A 402 -18.40 10.09 -2.50
CA THR A 402 -19.00 9.05 -1.65
C THR A 402 -17.94 8.17 -0.96
N LEU A 403 -16.86 7.81 -1.67
CA LEU A 403 -15.74 7.09 -1.05
C LEU A 403 -15.05 7.93 0.04
N THR A 404 -14.87 9.24 -0.20
CA THR A 404 -14.27 10.15 0.78
C THR A 404 -15.09 10.17 2.06
N GLN A 405 -16.42 10.28 1.94
CA GLN A 405 -17.34 10.26 3.09
C GLN A 405 -17.28 8.90 3.80
N SER A 406 -17.40 7.79 3.07
CA SER A 406 -17.42 6.45 3.66
C SER A 406 -16.12 6.11 4.40
N LEU A 407 -14.97 6.49 3.83
CA LEU A 407 -13.67 6.32 4.49
C LEU A 407 -13.53 7.25 5.70
N ALA A 408 -14.01 8.49 5.62
CA ALA A 408 -14.00 9.41 6.74
C ALA A 408 -14.84 8.86 7.91
N ASP A 409 -16.05 8.39 7.64
CA ASP A 409 -16.94 7.85 8.68
C ASP A 409 -16.35 6.59 9.33
N ALA A 410 -15.81 5.67 8.53
CA ALA A 410 -15.23 4.43 9.04
C ALA A 410 -13.94 4.68 9.84
N ALA A 411 -13.07 5.57 9.35
CA ALA A 411 -11.84 5.95 10.05
C ALA A 411 -12.12 6.76 11.33
N TRP A 412 -13.12 7.64 11.29
CA TRP A 412 -13.56 8.40 12.47
C TRP A 412 -14.11 7.48 13.55
N LYS A 413 -14.92 6.51 13.17
CA LYS A 413 -15.40 5.49 14.10
C LYS A 413 -14.24 4.75 14.77
N LEU A 414 -13.26 4.28 14.00
CA LEU A 414 -12.09 3.61 14.54
C LEU A 414 -11.26 4.54 15.45
N PHE A 415 -11.09 5.81 15.05
CA PHE A 415 -10.43 6.82 15.86
C PHE A 415 -11.11 6.95 17.23
N LEU A 416 -12.43 7.11 17.29
CA LEU A 416 -13.18 7.21 18.55
C LEU A 416 -13.04 5.93 19.40
N GLU A 417 -13.08 4.75 18.79
CA GLU A 417 -12.88 3.49 19.50
C GLU A 417 -11.49 3.39 20.14
N VAL A 418 -10.45 3.95 19.50
CA VAL A 418 -9.09 4.00 20.06
C VAL A 418 -9.01 5.02 21.21
N GLU A 419 -9.63 6.19 21.04
CA GLU A 419 -9.69 7.21 22.10
C GLU A 419 -10.42 6.71 23.35
N ASP A 420 -11.54 5.98 23.19
CA ASP A 420 -12.29 5.37 24.30
C ASP A 420 -11.47 4.33 25.09
N ARG A 421 -10.46 3.72 24.44
CA ARG A 421 -9.52 2.77 25.08
C ARG A 421 -8.30 3.45 25.72
N GLY A 422 -8.25 4.78 25.72
CA GLY A 422 -7.18 5.59 26.31
C GLY A 422 -6.13 6.09 25.31
N GLY A 423 -6.47 6.11 24.03
CA GLY A 423 -5.67 6.64 22.95
C GLY A 423 -4.75 5.62 22.27
N PHE A 424 -3.99 6.11 21.30
CA PHE A 424 -3.11 5.27 20.49
C PHE A 424 -1.98 4.63 21.29
N VAL A 425 -1.36 5.38 22.21
CA VAL A 425 -0.23 4.88 23.04
C VAL A 425 -0.68 3.70 23.90
N ALA A 426 -1.86 3.80 24.52
CA ALA A 426 -2.41 2.72 25.35
C ALA A 426 -2.70 1.48 24.49
N SER A 427 -3.41 1.65 23.38
CA SER A 427 -3.76 0.55 22.47
C SER A 427 -2.52 -0.12 21.84
N ALA A 428 -1.49 0.66 21.47
CA ALA A 428 -0.26 0.11 20.93
C ALA A 428 0.59 -0.61 22.02
N ASN A 429 0.65 -0.08 23.24
CA ASN A 429 1.34 -0.70 24.36
C ASN A 429 0.64 -1.99 24.84
N ASN A 430 -0.66 -2.13 24.60
CA ASN A 430 -1.41 -3.35 24.85
C ASN A 430 -1.35 -4.37 23.68
N GLY A 431 -0.78 -3.99 22.54
CA GLY A 431 -0.70 -4.83 21.34
C GLY A 431 -1.97 -4.82 20.48
N GLU A 432 -3.01 -4.07 20.84
CA GLU A 432 -4.31 -4.07 20.16
C GLU A 432 -4.21 -3.59 18.71
N VAL A 433 -3.43 -2.54 18.45
CA VAL A 433 -3.20 -2.02 17.09
C VAL A 433 -2.50 -3.08 16.23
N GLN A 434 -1.44 -3.68 16.77
CA GLN A 434 -0.65 -4.69 16.07
C GLN A 434 -1.48 -5.93 15.77
N ASP A 435 -2.25 -6.42 16.73
CA ASP A 435 -3.08 -7.60 16.57
C ASP A 435 -4.17 -7.38 15.52
N ALA A 436 -4.82 -6.21 15.51
CA ALA A 436 -5.82 -5.86 14.52
C ALA A 436 -5.24 -5.76 13.10
N VAL A 437 -4.07 -5.15 12.94
CA VAL A 437 -3.39 -5.04 11.64
C VAL A 437 -2.87 -6.41 11.18
N ASN A 438 -2.29 -7.20 12.07
CA ASN A 438 -1.81 -8.54 11.77
C ASN A 438 -2.95 -9.48 11.35
N GLU A 439 -4.15 -9.34 11.96
CA GLU A 439 -5.34 -10.08 11.53
C GLU A 439 -5.80 -9.67 10.14
N SER A 440 -5.77 -8.38 9.84
CA SER A 440 -6.04 -7.87 8.49
C SER A 440 -5.05 -8.45 7.47
N ASN A 441 -3.75 -8.48 7.80
CA ASN A 441 -2.73 -9.09 6.94
C ASN A 441 -2.99 -10.58 6.72
N ARG A 442 -3.30 -11.35 7.76
CA ARG A 442 -3.66 -12.78 7.65
C ARG A 442 -4.87 -12.99 6.75
N THR A 443 -5.91 -12.17 6.93
CA THR A 443 -7.13 -12.22 6.11
C THR A 443 -6.81 -11.91 4.64
N ARG A 444 -6.07 -10.87 4.36
CA ARG A 444 -5.65 -10.48 2.99
C ARG A 444 -4.79 -11.57 2.35
N LYS A 445 -3.83 -12.18 3.07
CA LYS A 445 -3.03 -13.32 2.59
C LYS A 445 -3.90 -14.53 2.27
N LYS A 446 -4.90 -14.83 3.10
CA LYS A 446 -5.88 -15.89 2.80
C LYS A 446 -6.67 -15.59 1.53
N MET A 447 -7.04 -14.33 1.30
CA MET A 447 -7.69 -13.90 0.05
C MET A 447 -6.74 -14.04 -1.15
N VAL A 448 -5.44 -13.77 -0.98
CA VAL A 448 -4.43 -14.04 -2.01
C VAL A 448 -4.29 -15.54 -2.26
N ALA A 449 -4.24 -16.37 -1.21
CA ALA A 449 -4.13 -17.83 -1.31
C ALA A 449 -5.32 -18.46 -2.06
N THR A 450 -6.51 -17.87 -1.96
CA THR A 450 -7.75 -18.30 -2.64
C THR A 450 -8.08 -17.55 -3.92
N ARG A 451 -7.18 -16.66 -4.39
CA ARG A 451 -7.38 -15.81 -5.59
C ARG A 451 -8.56 -14.83 -5.51
N GLN A 452 -9.07 -14.53 -4.32
CA GLN A 452 -10.02 -13.42 -4.12
C GLN A 452 -9.32 -12.06 -4.27
N ILE A 453 -8.03 -11.98 -3.93
CA ILE A 453 -7.12 -10.89 -4.28
C ILE A 453 -6.11 -11.43 -5.28
N SER A 454 -6.01 -10.77 -6.44
CA SER A 454 -5.03 -11.12 -7.47
C SER A 454 -3.75 -10.31 -7.29
N LEU A 455 -2.62 -11.02 -7.28
CA LEU A 455 -1.29 -10.45 -7.43
C LEU A 455 -0.69 -11.01 -8.72
N LEU A 456 -0.64 -10.17 -9.76
CA LEU A 456 -0.14 -10.55 -11.08
C LEU A 456 1.30 -11.08 -10.97
N GLY A 457 1.61 -12.14 -11.71
CA GLY A 457 2.92 -12.78 -11.66
C GLY A 457 3.13 -13.72 -10.46
N THR A 458 2.25 -13.67 -9.45
CA THR A 458 2.35 -14.46 -8.21
C THR A 458 1.29 -15.55 -8.14
N ASN A 459 0.02 -15.19 -7.89
CA ASN A 459 -1.09 -16.14 -7.79
C ASN A 459 -1.98 -16.17 -9.03
N GLN A 460 -1.77 -15.23 -9.96
CA GLN A 460 -2.46 -15.13 -11.26
C GLN A 460 -1.45 -14.72 -12.33
N PHE A 461 -1.59 -15.31 -13.51
CA PHE A 461 -0.76 -15.05 -14.69
C PHE A 461 0.75 -15.07 -14.41
N PRO A 462 1.29 -16.13 -13.75
CA PRO A 462 2.71 -16.23 -13.46
C PRO A 462 3.51 -16.36 -14.75
N ASN A 463 4.73 -15.84 -14.78
CA ASN A 463 5.68 -16.15 -15.83
C ASN A 463 6.19 -17.59 -15.63
N PHE A 464 5.86 -18.48 -16.57
CA PHE A 464 6.07 -19.93 -16.45
C PHE A 464 7.55 -20.32 -16.42
N THR A 465 8.42 -19.53 -17.03
CA THR A 465 9.84 -19.85 -17.20
C THR A 465 10.77 -19.07 -16.29
N GLU A 466 10.21 -18.13 -15.52
CA GLU A 466 11.01 -17.27 -14.65
C GLU A 466 11.55 -18.02 -13.44
N LYS A 467 12.82 -17.76 -13.13
CA LYS A 467 13.49 -18.14 -11.89
C LYS A 467 14.02 -16.91 -11.17
N ALA A 468 13.95 -16.90 -9.85
CA ALA A 468 14.32 -15.77 -9.03
C ALA A 468 15.41 -16.08 -7.99
N GLY A 469 15.72 -17.35 -7.74
CA GLY A 469 16.64 -17.76 -6.67
C GLY A 469 18.02 -17.09 -6.75
N ASP A 470 18.58 -16.92 -7.94
CA ASP A 470 19.89 -16.31 -8.15
C ASP A 470 19.89 -14.78 -8.07
N ARG A 471 18.71 -14.15 -8.06
CA ARG A 471 18.57 -12.68 -8.03
C ARG A 471 18.37 -12.11 -6.63
N ILE A 472 18.10 -12.98 -5.64
CA ILE A 472 17.81 -12.55 -4.28
C ILE A 472 19.11 -12.37 -3.53
N GLU A 473 19.40 -11.13 -3.17
CA GLU A 473 20.50 -10.81 -2.29
C GLU A 473 20.10 -11.08 -0.83
N PRO A 474 21.03 -11.57 0.01
CA PRO A 474 20.77 -11.67 1.44
C PRO A 474 20.40 -10.29 1.99
N GLU A 475 19.33 -10.21 2.78
CA GLU A 475 18.97 -8.97 3.47
C GLU A 475 20.20 -8.41 4.19
N SER A 476 20.60 -7.20 3.82
CA SER A 476 21.60 -6.46 4.59
C SER A 476 21.00 -6.23 5.98
N SER A 477 21.55 -6.91 6.98
CA SER A 477 21.09 -6.86 8.36
C SER A 477 20.79 -5.42 8.77
N GLY A 478 19.53 -5.15 9.14
CA GLY A 478 19.07 -3.87 9.64
C GLY A 478 19.97 -3.29 10.73
N CYS A 479 19.78 -2.04 11.04
CA CYS A 479 20.55 -1.26 12.00
C CYS A 479 21.06 -2.09 13.19
N ASN A 480 22.37 -2.34 13.24
CA ASN A 480 23.11 -2.96 14.35
C ASN A 480 23.29 -1.96 15.51
N CYS A 481 22.33 -1.11 15.80
CA CYS A 481 22.42 -0.31 17.01
C CYS A 481 22.17 -1.23 18.22
N LYS A 482 23.05 -1.17 19.23
CA LYS A 482 22.96 -1.88 20.51
C LYS A 482 21.69 -1.55 21.33
N CYS A 483 20.66 -0.99 20.69
CA CYS A 483 19.32 -0.77 21.23
C CYS A 483 18.44 -2.02 21.18
N SER A 484 18.99 -3.19 20.79
CA SER A 484 18.25 -4.42 20.46
C SER A 484 18.21 -5.47 21.57
N ASP A 485 18.72 -5.18 22.77
CA ASP A 485 18.75 -6.17 23.88
C ASP A 485 17.50 -6.17 24.77
N GLU A 486 16.48 -5.33 24.46
CA GLU A 486 15.20 -5.39 25.16
C GLU A 486 14.32 -6.46 24.51
N SER A 487 13.90 -7.45 25.28
CA SER A 487 12.96 -8.48 24.83
C SER A 487 11.60 -7.84 24.52
N ALA A 488 10.97 -8.27 23.42
CA ALA A 488 9.61 -7.84 23.07
C ALA A 488 8.63 -8.13 24.22
N THR A 489 7.86 -7.13 24.61
CA THR A 489 6.86 -7.21 25.70
C THR A 489 5.43 -7.26 25.17
N VAL A 490 5.24 -6.87 23.91
CA VAL A 490 3.93 -6.87 23.20
C VAL A 490 4.10 -7.44 21.79
N SER A 491 3.00 -7.79 21.15
CA SER A 491 3.01 -8.19 19.73
C SER A 491 3.56 -7.07 18.87
N LYS A 492 4.26 -7.43 17.79
CA LYS A 492 4.75 -6.50 16.77
C LYS A 492 4.03 -6.70 15.45
N LEU A 493 4.11 -5.73 14.56
CA LEU A 493 3.59 -5.82 13.20
C LEU A 493 4.30 -6.91 12.39
N ASP A 494 3.52 -7.66 11.62
CA ASP A 494 4.01 -8.62 10.63
C ASP A 494 4.20 -7.92 9.28
N PHE A 495 5.44 -7.67 8.89
CA PHE A 495 5.80 -7.04 7.63
C PHE A 495 5.90 -8.01 6.45
N SER A 496 5.38 -9.24 6.57
CA SER A 496 5.34 -10.16 5.45
C SER A 496 4.36 -9.67 4.38
N ARG A 497 4.86 -9.59 3.14
CA ARG A 497 4.13 -9.10 1.97
C ARG A 497 3.02 -10.06 1.53
N GLY A 498 2.05 -9.57 0.75
CA GLY A 498 0.97 -10.38 0.21
C GLY A 498 1.43 -11.57 -0.64
N ALA A 499 2.58 -11.43 -1.32
CA ALA A 499 3.18 -12.46 -2.17
C ALA A 499 4.05 -13.48 -1.41
N SER A 500 4.49 -13.18 -0.18
CA SER A 500 5.58 -13.88 0.51
C SER A 500 5.41 -15.40 0.58
N GLU A 501 4.19 -15.91 0.80
CA GLU A 501 3.97 -17.35 0.93
C GLU A 501 4.05 -18.09 -0.41
N PHE A 502 3.54 -17.50 -1.50
CA PHE A 502 3.72 -18.05 -2.85
C PHE A 502 5.19 -18.01 -3.29
N GLU A 503 5.87 -16.93 -2.98
CA GLU A 503 7.30 -16.76 -3.28
C GLU A 503 8.13 -17.79 -2.54
N ALA A 504 7.88 -18.00 -1.25
CA ALA A 504 8.55 -19.02 -0.45
C ALA A 504 8.36 -20.42 -1.04
N LEU A 505 7.13 -20.75 -1.46
CA LEU A 505 6.83 -22.03 -2.12
C LEU A 505 7.61 -22.18 -3.43
N ARG A 506 7.54 -21.19 -4.32
CA ARG A 506 8.19 -21.22 -5.63
C ARG A 506 9.71 -21.27 -5.51
N LEU A 507 10.29 -20.51 -4.59
CA LEU A 507 11.73 -20.53 -4.30
C LEU A 507 12.19 -21.88 -3.71
N ALA A 508 11.36 -22.52 -2.88
CA ALA A 508 11.66 -23.86 -2.36
C ALA A 508 11.72 -24.89 -3.52
N VAL A 509 10.75 -24.84 -4.44
CA VAL A 509 10.76 -25.68 -5.64
C VAL A 509 12.02 -25.42 -6.49
N GLU A 510 12.41 -24.16 -6.71
CA GLU A 510 13.65 -23.84 -7.44
C GLU A 510 14.89 -24.40 -6.75
N LYS A 511 14.98 -24.26 -5.42
CA LYS A 511 16.13 -24.73 -4.61
C LYS A 511 16.22 -26.25 -4.51
N SER A 512 15.10 -26.97 -4.67
CA SER A 512 15.09 -28.45 -4.66
C SER A 512 15.89 -29.08 -5.80
N GLY A 513 16.18 -28.29 -6.85
CA GLY A 513 16.83 -28.77 -8.07
C GLY A 513 15.94 -29.65 -8.96
N ARG A 514 14.68 -29.92 -8.54
CA ARG A 514 13.68 -30.66 -9.28
C ARG A 514 12.50 -29.76 -9.62
N THR A 515 12.19 -29.65 -10.91
CA THR A 515 11.00 -28.95 -11.39
C THR A 515 9.92 -29.97 -11.72
N PRO A 516 8.82 -30.09 -10.95
CA PRO A 516 7.73 -31.00 -11.25
C PRO A 516 7.10 -30.68 -12.59
N LYS A 517 6.75 -31.76 -13.35
CA LYS A 517 6.12 -31.67 -14.67
C LYS A 517 4.64 -31.97 -14.58
N VAL A 518 3.83 -31.02 -15.04
CA VAL A 518 2.37 -31.13 -15.04
C VAL A 518 1.86 -31.26 -16.46
N PHE A 519 1.27 -32.37 -16.78
CA PHE A 519 0.73 -32.68 -18.10
C PHE A 519 -0.78 -32.43 -18.12
N MET A 520 -1.25 -31.64 -19.08
CA MET A 520 -2.68 -31.36 -19.30
C MET A 520 -3.25 -32.47 -20.19
N LEU A 521 -3.96 -33.42 -19.62
CA LEU A 521 -4.69 -34.43 -20.40
C LEU A 521 -6.00 -33.80 -20.87
N THR A 522 -5.96 -33.15 -22.04
CA THR A 522 -7.09 -32.44 -22.64
C THR A 522 -7.89 -33.38 -23.55
N ILE A 523 -9.18 -33.61 -23.25
CA ILE A 523 -10.05 -34.52 -23.99
C ILE A 523 -11.50 -34.04 -23.99
N GLY A 524 -12.32 -34.46 -24.93
CA GLY A 524 -13.74 -34.17 -25.02
C GLY A 524 -14.03 -32.77 -25.58
N ASN A 525 -15.02 -32.05 -25.02
CA ASN A 525 -15.50 -30.79 -25.50
C ASN A 525 -14.40 -29.74 -25.65
N LEU A 526 -14.22 -29.21 -26.86
CA LEU A 526 -13.10 -28.33 -27.22
C LEU A 526 -13.03 -27.06 -26.36
N ALA A 527 -14.15 -26.38 -26.18
CA ALA A 527 -14.17 -25.11 -25.43
C ALA A 527 -13.86 -25.33 -23.95
N MET A 528 -14.45 -26.38 -23.37
CA MET A 528 -14.27 -26.70 -21.96
C MET A 528 -12.88 -27.24 -21.65
N ARG A 529 -12.35 -28.15 -22.48
CA ARG A 529 -10.99 -28.68 -22.26
C ARG A 529 -9.92 -27.60 -22.33
N LEU A 530 -10.07 -26.61 -23.25
CA LEU A 530 -9.16 -25.47 -23.34
C LEU A 530 -9.26 -24.55 -22.11
N ALA A 531 -10.48 -24.21 -21.66
CA ALA A 531 -10.68 -23.39 -20.46
C ALA A 531 -10.11 -24.06 -19.20
N ARG A 532 -10.30 -25.40 -19.07
CA ARG A 532 -9.75 -26.18 -17.96
C ARG A 532 -8.23 -26.28 -18.02
N SER A 533 -7.65 -26.48 -19.22
CA SER A 533 -6.20 -26.49 -19.40
C SER A 533 -5.58 -25.13 -19.03
N GLN A 534 -6.12 -24.03 -19.52
CA GLN A 534 -5.64 -22.69 -19.18
C GLN A 534 -5.71 -22.40 -17.68
N PHE A 535 -6.83 -22.76 -17.03
CA PHE A 535 -6.99 -22.63 -15.58
C PHE A 535 -5.93 -23.44 -14.84
N SER A 536 -5.74 -24.71 -15.20
CA SER A 536 -4.81 -25.63 -14.55
C SER A 536 -3.35 -25.23 -14.79
N SER A 537 -3.00 -24.81 -15.99
CA SER A 537 -1.68 -24.28 -16.33
C SER A 537 -1.32 -23.09 -15.46
N ASN A 538 -2.22 -22.12 -15.35
CA ASN A 538 -2.06 -20.95 -14.48
C ASN A 538 -1.96 -21.36 -13.00
N PHE A 539 -2.72 -22.39 -12.57
CA PHE A 539 -2.74 -22.89 -11.20
C PHE A 539 -1.37 -23.45 -10.79
N PHE A 540 -0.84 -24.38 -11.54
CA PHE A 540 0.40 -25.08 -11.20
C PHE A 540 1.65 -24.22 -11.46
N ALA A 541 1.62 -23.35 -12.44
CA ALA A 541 2.72 -22.42 -12.71
C ALA A 541 2.98 -21.42 -11.58
N CYS A 542 1.99 -21.16 -10.69
CA CYS A 542 2.21 -20.34 -9.50
C CYS A 542 3.24 -20.95 -8.52
N ALA A 543 3.47 -22.27 -8.56
CA ALA A 543 4.54 -22.92 -7.81
C ALA A 543 5.84 -23.09 -8.64
N GLY A 544 5.88 -22.59 -9.87
CA GLY A 544 7.04 -22.74 -10.76
C GLY A 544 7.15 -24.13 -11.39
N TYR A 545 6.05 -24.91 -11.46
CA TYR A 545 6.05 -26.21 -12.12
C TYR A 545 6.12 -26.04 -13.65
N GLU A 546 6.75 -27.00 -14.32
CA GLU A 546 6.80 -27.08 -15.78
C GLU A 546 5.45 -27.54 -16.34
N ILE A 547 4.84 -26.73 -17.19
CA ILE A 547 3.54 -27.00 -17.77
C ILE A 547 3.71 -27.62 -19.16
N ILE A 548 3.08 -28.78 -19.38
CA ILE A 548 3.06 -29.48 -20.66
C ILE A 548 1.62 -29.47 -21.16
N ASP A 549 1.31 -28.51 -22.03
CA ASP A 549 0.01 -28.39 -22.70
C ASP A 549 0.01 -29.04 -24.09
N ASN A 550 -1.17 -29.26 -24.66
CA ASN A 550 -1.33 -29.91 -25.94
C ASN A 550 -2.66 -29.56 -26.62
N LEU A 551 -2.85 -30.03 -27.87
CA LEU A 551 -4.07 -29.71 -28.64
C LEU A 551 -5.27 -30.64 -28.31
N GLY A 552 -5.04 -31.74 -27.58
CA GLY A 552 -6.05 -32.70 -27.16
C GLY A 552 -5.87 -34.08 -27.72
N PHE A 553 -6.52 -35.05 -27.08
CA PHE A 553 -6.46 -36.48 -27.40
C PHE A 553 -7.85 -36.98 -27.77
N GLU A 554 -7.86 -38.03 -28.63
CA GLU A 554 -9.11 -38.71 -28.99
C GLU A 554 -9.47 -39.78 -27.94
N THR A 555 -8.48 -40.34 -27.24
CA THR A 555 -8.66 -41.36 -26.21
C THR A 555 -7.85 -41.04 -24.95
N VAL A 556 -8.35 -41.48 -23.80
CA VAL A 556 -7.65 -41.34 -22.51
C VAL A 556 -6.31 -42.09 -22.52
N GLU A 557 -6.26 -43.27 -23.14
CA GLU A 557 -5.03 -44.07 -23.27
C GLU A 557 -3.92 -43.32 -23.99
N ALA A 558 -4.26 -42.67 -25.12
CA ALA A 558 -3.29 -41.87 -25.88
C ALA A 558 -2.74 -40.72 -25.04
N GLY A 559 -3.61 -40.05 -24.27
CA GLY A 559 -3.21 -38.98 -23.38
C GLY A 559 -2.30 -39.42 -22.23
N VAL A 560 -2.64 -40.51 -21.54
CA VAL A 560 -1.82 -41.05 -20.45
C VAL A 560 -0.46 -41.56 -20.98
N LYS A 561 -0.45 -42.18 -22.16
CA LYS A 561 0.80 -42.58 -22.81
C LYS A 561 1.70 -41.39 -23.11
N ALA A 562 1.14 -40.34 -23.70
CA ALA A 562 1.88 -39.11 -24.00
C ALA A 562 2.41 -38.42 -22.72
N ALA A 563 1.66 -38.42 -21.62
CA ALA A 563 2.10 -37.92 -20.34
C ALA A 563 3.34 -38.68 -19.82
N ARG A 564 3.35 -39.98 -19.94
CA ARG A 564 4.49 -40.84 -19.55
C ARG A 564 5.72 -40.63 -20.43
N GLU A 565 5.54 -40.46 -21.73
CA GLU A 565 6.63 -40.11 -22.66
C GLU A 565 7.31 -38.79 -22.30
N LYS A 566 6.57 -37.88 -21.68
CA LYS A 566 7.07 -36.58 -21.17
C LYS A 566 7.59 -36.65 -19.73
N ASN A 567 7.53 -37.82 -19.07
CA ASN A 567 7.88 -38.02 -17.68
C ASN A 567 7.11 -37.05 -16.74
N ALA A 568 5.80 -36.99 -16.90
CA ALA A 568 4.94 -36.16 -16.08
C ALA A 568 4.91 -36.66 -14.63
N ASP A 569 4.96 -35.75 -13.66
CA ASP A 569 4.76 -36.03 -12.23
C ASP A 569 3.28 -35.95 -11.86
N ILE A 570 2.55 -35.04 -12.52
CA ILE A 570 1.13 -34.79 -12.32
C ILE A 570 0.42 -34.84 -13.66
N ILE A 571 -0.71 -35.58 -13.72
CA ILE A 571 -1.61 -35.61 -14.88
C ILE A 571 -2.92 -34.93 -14.48
N VAL A 572 -3.27 -33.84 -15.17
CA VAL A 572 -4.49 -33.08 -14.94
C VAL A 572 -5.48 -33.38 -16.05
N LEU A 573 -6.59 -34.03 -15.71
CA LEU A 573 -7.67 -34.27 -16.65
C LEU A 573 -8.49 -33.00 -16.88
N CYS A 574 -8.53 -32.52 -18.12
CA CYS A 574 -9.20 -31.31 -18.57
C CYS A 574 -10.30 -31.67 -19.58
N SER A 575 -11.57 -31.60 -19.14
CA SER A 575 -12.75 -31.88 -19.96
C SER A 575 -13.96 -31.05 -19.45
N SER A 576 -15.16 -31.31 -19.97
CA SER A 576 -16.39 -30.74 -19.43
C SER A 576 -16.87 -31.48 -18.19
N ASP A 577 -17.67 -30.81 -17.35
CA ASP A 577 -18.19 -31.41 -16.12
C ASP A 577 -19.06 -32.66 -16.38
N ASP A 578 -19.77 -32.71 -17.52
CA ASP A 578 -20.62 -33.84 -17.94
C ASP A 578 -19.80 -35.08 -18.39
N GLU A 579 -18.57 -34.86 -18.89
CA GLU A 579 -17.72 -35.91 -19.45
C GLU A 579 -16.83 -36.56 -18.39
N TYR A 580 -16.62 -35.92 -17.22
CA TYR A 580 -15.74 -36.46 -16.19
C TYR A 580 -16.19 -37.83 -15.64
N GLY A 581 -17.51 -38.10 -15.61
CA GLY A 581 -18.05 -39.38 -15.16
C GLY A 581 -17.54 -40.57 -15.99
N ALA A 582 -17.29 -40.35 -17.30
CA ALA A 582 -16.75 -41.33 -18.20
C ALA A 582 -15.20 -41.37 -18.19
N PHE A 583 -14.57 -40.23 -18.40
CA PHE A 583 -13.11 -40.17 -18.62
C PHE A 583 -12.29 -40.30 -17.33
N ALA A 584 -12.77 -39.80 -16.18
CA ALA A 584 -11.96 -39.77 -14.97
C ALA A 584 -11.66 -41.18 -14.38
N PRO A 585 -12.63 -42.12 -14.27
CA PRO A 585 -12.36 -43.45 -13.79
C PRO A 585 -11.41 -44.25 -14.72
N GLU A 586 -11.56 -44.07 -16.04
CA GLU A 586 -10.69 -44.69 -17.03
C GLU A 586 -9.26 -44.18 -16.92
N ALA A 587 -9.09 -42.84 -16.88
CA ALA A 587 -7.79 -42.21 -16.72
C ALA A 587 -7.11 -42.62 -15.40
N PHE A 588 -7.84 -42.62 -14.29
CA PHE A 588 -7.33 -42.99 -12.98
C PHE A 588 -6.82 -44.43 -12.94
N LYS A 589 -7.58 -45.37 -13.55
CA LYS A 589 -7.17 -46.76 -13.68
C LYS A 589 -5.89 -46.93 -14.51
N LEU A 590 -5.77 -46.16 -15.61
CA LEU A 590 -4.59 -46.23 -16.49
C LEU A 590 -3.36 -45.58 -15.82
N VAL A 591 -3.54 -44.50 -15.07
CA VAL A 591 -2.48 -43.84 -14.27
C VAL A 591 -1.95 -44.80 -13.19
N GLY A 592 -2.84 -45.53 -12.50
CA GLY A 592 -2.47 -46.65 -11.62
C GLY A 592 -1.55 -46.25 -10.45
N GLY A 593 -1.64 -44.98 -9.98
CA GLY A 593 -0.89 -44.48 -8.83
C GLY A 593 0.59 -44.20 -9.08
N LYS A 594 1.05 -44.20 -10.33
CA LYS A 594 2.45 -43.86 -10.68
C LYS A 594 2.67 -42.36 -10.71
N GLU A 595 1.73 -41.63 -11.27
CA GLU A 595 1.68 -40.17 -11.34
C GLU A 595 0.55 -39.67 -10.44
N LEU A 596 0.63 -38.44 -9.96
CA LEU A 596 -0.48 -37.80 -9.25
C LEU A 596 -1.58 -37.44 -10.26
N PHE A 597 -2.81 -37.88 -9.99
CA PHE A 597 -3.95 -37.68 -10.88
C PHE A 597 -4.88 -36.61 -10.33
N VAL A 598 -5.19 -35.58 -11.13
CA VAL A 598 -5.99 -34.42 -10.74
C VAL A 598 -7.12 -34.21 -11.74
N VAL A 599 -8.32 -33.90 -11.27
CA VAL A 599 -9.47 -33.50 -12.09
C VAL A 599 -9.64 -31.96 -12.03
N ALA A 600 -9.66 -31.31 -13.19
CA ALA A 600 -9.83 -29.86 -13.30
C ALA A 600 -11.30 -29.47 -13.35
N GLY A 601 -11.97 -29.43 -12.22
CA GLY A 601 -13.39 -29.09 -12.11
C GLY A 601 -14.00 -29.46 -10.76
N ALA A 602 -15.29 -29.21 -10.64
CA ALA A 602 -16.13 -29.68 -9.54
C ALA A 602 -17.43 -30.27 -10.12
N PRO A 603 -17.34 -31.40 -10.85
CA PRO A 603 -18.48 -31.99 -11.52
C PRO A 603 -19.52 -32.51 -10.52
N ALA A 604 -20.77 -32.66 -10.97
CA ALA A 604 -21.86 -33.18 -10.13
C ALA A 604 -21.56 -34.62 -9.62
N CYS A 605 -20.79 -35.42 -10.40
CA CYS A 605 -20.35 -36.78 -10.03
C CYS A 605 -19.10 -36.79 -9.11
N MET A 606 -18.66 -35.67 -8.56
CA MET A 606 -17.41 -35.61 -7.80
C MET A 606 -17.37 -36.59 -6.61
N GLU A 607 -18.48 -36.79 -5.93
CA GLU A 607 -18.53 -37.73 -4.78
C GLU A 607 -18.38 -39.20 -5.24
N ASP A 608 -18.95 -39.57 -6.39
CA ASP A 608 -18.77 -40.90 -7.00
C ASP A 608 -17.32 -41.10 -7.43
N LEU A 609 -16.68 -40.07 -8.00
CA LEU A 609 -15.27 -40.10 -8.37
C LEU A 609 -14.34 -40.25 -7.15
N LYS A 610 -14.67 -39.60 -6.05
CA LYS A 610 -13.96 -39.79 -4.76
C LYS A 610 -14.12 -41.20 -4.23
N ALA A 611 -15.34 -41.75 -4.30
CA ALA A 611 -15.59 -43.16 -3.92
C ALA A 611 -14.81 -44.14 -4.77
N ALA A 612 -14.52 -43.80 -6.04
CA ALA A 612 -13.65 -44.56 -6.92
C ALA A 612 -12.13 -44.40 -6.64
N GLY A 613 -11.76 -43.57 -5.64
CA GLY A 613 -10.38 -43.36 -5.20
C GLY A 613 -9.69 -42.13 -5.78
N ILE A 614 -10.38 -41.26 -6.53
CA ILE A 614 -9.80 -40.00 -7.06
C ILE A 614 -9.81 -38.95 -5.97
N GLU A 615 -8.60 -38.57 -5.51
CA GLU A 615 -8.43 -37.67 -4.35
C GLU A 615 -8.40 -36.18 -4.71
N TYR A 616 -7.86 -35.83 -5.89
CA TYR A 616 -7.49 -34.43 -6.17
C TYR A 616 -8.40 -33.78 -7.21
N PHE A 617 -8.99 -32.67 -6.79
CA PHE A 617 -9.83 -31.81 -7.61
C PHE A 617 -9.38 -30.35 -7.46
N ILE A 618 -9.19 -29.64 -8.58
CA ILE A 618 -8.87 -28.22 -8.58
C ILE A 618 -9.96 -27.44 -9.31
N ASN A 619 -10.40 -26.36 -8.72
CA ASN A 619 -11.45 -25.47 -9.27
C ASN A 619 -11.32 -24.05 -8.75
N VAL A 620 -12.19 -23.14 -9.17
CA VAL A 620 -12.16 -21.72 -8.81
C VAL A 620 -12.34 -21.46 -7.29
N ARG A 621 -12.78 -22.43 -6.51
CA ARG A 621 -12.94 -22.33 -5.05
C ARG A 621 -11.76 -22.95 -4.28
N SER A 622 -10.81 -23.56 -4.97
CA SER A 622 -9.65 -24.19 -4.34
C SER A 622 -8.77 -23.15 -3.67
N ASN A 623 -8.25 -23.48 -2.49
CA ASN A 623 -7.12 -22.74 -1.92
C ASN A 623 -5.86 -23.12 -2.70
N VAL A 624 -5.45 -22.25 -3.61
CA VAL A 624 -4.35 -22.50 -4.55
C VAL A 624 -3.04 -22.76 -3.80
N LEU A 625 -2.72 -21.92 -2.82
CA LEU A 625 -1.47 -22.03 -2.07
C LEU A 625 -1.37 -23.34 -1.30
N GLU A 626 -2.40 -23.68 -0.52
CA GLU A 626 -2.38 -24.92 0.29
C GLU A 626 -2.40 -26.17 -0.59
N THR A 627 -3.13 -26.14 -1.70
CA THR A 627 -3.13 -27.24 -2.67
C THR A 627 -1.74 -27.43 -3.31
N LEU A 628 -1.07 -26.35 -3.68
CA LEU A 628 0.28 -26.42 -4.25
C LEU A 628 1.31 -26.85 -3.20
N LYS A 629 1.23 -26.40 -1.95
CA LYS A 629 2.07 -26.88 -0.84
C LYS A 629 1.90 -28.39 -0.64
N MET A 630 0.66 -28.89 -0.69
CA MET A 630 0.38 -30.33 -0.59
C MET A 630 1.04 -31.11 -1.73
N PHE A 631 0.93 -30.66 -2.99
CA PHE A 631 1.58 -31.32 -4.12
C PHE A 631 3.11 -31.27 -4.01
N SER A 632 3.68 -30.13 -3.63
CA SER A 632 5.12 -29.97 -3.44
C SER A 632 5.66 -30.92 -2.36
N ASN A 633 4.95 -31.07 -1.24
CA ASN A 633 5.31 -32.04 -0.20
C ASN A 633 5.28 -33.49 -0.74
N ARG A 634 4.24 -33.85 -1.50
CA ARG A 634 4.13 -35.19 -2.09
C ARG A 634 5.24 -35.48 -3.09
N LEU A 635 5.69 -34.49 -3.83
CA LEU A 635 6.75 -34.56 -4.82
C LEU A 635 8.16 -34.33 -4.23
N GLN A 636 8.27 -34.11 -2.93
CA GLN A 636 9.53 -33.88 -2.21
C GLN A 636 10.30 -32.66 -2.78
N THR A 637 9.60 -31.56 -3.03
CA THR A 637 10.17 -30.28 -3.50
C THR A 637 10.02 -29.16 -2.46
N LEU A 638 9.55 -29.49 -1.27
CA LEU A 638 9.52 -28.62 -0.08
C LEU A 638 10.45 -29.16 0.98
#